data_dd146a34022b09dc4bef7dacbff39ce7
#
_entry.id   dd146a34022b09dc4bef7dacbff39ce7
#
_cell.length_a   1.000
_cell.length_b   1.000
_cell.length_c   1.000
_cell.angle_alpha   90.00
_cell.angle_beta   90.00
_cell.angle_gamma   90.00
#
_symmetry.space_group_name_H-M   'P 1'
#
loop_
_entity.id
_entity.type
_entity.pdbx_description
1 polymer ?
#
loop_
_entity_poly.entity_id
_entity_poly.type
_entity_poly.pdbx_seq_one_letter_code
_entity_poly.pdbx_strand_id
1 'polypeptide(L)'
;MSYLQEVITDVLENYPDKIERLVFVTTGKRPALFLKKHFAEQVKHATIAPEFIGIADLFTRISGVQPISNLPLLFEFYDCYTKTCKDTPDSFEEFLSWGQTALKDFSEIDQYLVNPDKIFPYIHALKEAEHWSGMDELSEMQKKHLAFWNSLGDYYFALNSKLTEMGKGYGGFIAKKAVEKLPKYLQTHTNTIHIFVGFNALSKAEQHVIQSILMDIGGEIYWDGDTYFLNNPTHDAGFFLRKYTNSWRYYQTHKPKFIQSNYEKEKELYLTGVPKSINQAHSVAELLKNTPTKALEKTALIIADENLLIPVLQAVQPKTSVNITMGYPLQQTPLNDLFVAYFRLHLSKSFYHKDILNLLSQPFLHTLLKEEVVRDISQYIKTHNLTYITRKKLFESVDETDHEMLTLLFPDAKGKALITTLIDNAITLIYRLKAQIDPESNTHLLTQEYAYRFFQLFNQLKQLQEQYGYIDSVKTLYHFYLDVLQKSSLNFRGEPLEGLQVMGVLESRSLDFDRVIITSVNEGVLPLGKSGDSLIPYDVKHVLELSTFKERDAVYSYNFYRILQRAKQVHLFYDTEMDSLKSKEKSRFILQLLAEKISTHKVIHQIKAPEVYPAILRPLTIEKTTAVIDALKVLAEKGISPSALTTYIRNPLTFYEQQVLHIYEEKEVEETVEARTFGNIVHGTLEDLYTPFLNEILTEEHIKKMQPLVLPTIEKRFEEEYRSTDFRTGKNWLIFNVIEKYVRSFLALELNEIKSGTEIIPLYLEQKIKIPFQAPHLPFPIYFKGIIDRVDRRNGVLHIIDYKTGIVEETDVRIKDWNNLITDIKYGKAFQLLTYAYMITKHLNINEKMIVANLSFKRLQKGLLPFHTYFDKEKDYDVTAKTLALYSEYTEELLREIFDINTPFYEKS
;
A
#
# COMPACT_ATOMS: atom_id res chain seq x y z
N MET A 1 45.74 3.76 -6.42
CA MET A 1 45.04 4.48 -7.49
C MET A 1 43.69 3.79 -7.68
N SER A 2 42.67 4.52 -8.11
CA SER A 2 41.43 3.93 -8.56
C SER A 2 41.59 3.40 -9.99
N TYR A 3 40.70 2.48 -10.40
CA TYR A 3 40.67 1.95 -11.77
C TYR A 3 40.64 3.06 -12.82
N LEU A 4 39.79 4.07 -12.67
CA LEU A 4 39.69 5.16 -13.62
C LEU A 4 40.93 6.05 -13.65
N GLN A 5 41.61 6.24 -12.50
CA GLN A 5 42.92 6.94 -12.46
C GLN A 5 44.00 6.19 -13.21
N GLU A 6 44.07 4.87 -13.03
CA GLU A 6 45.00 3.99 -13.73
C GLU A 6 44.78 4.05 -15.26
N VAL A 7 43.51 4.01 -15.70
CA VAL A 7 43.18 4.16 -17.13
C VAL A 7 43.65 5.47 -17.71
N ILE A 8 43.39 6.59 -17.00
CA ILE A 8 43.86 7.91 -17.48
C ILE A 8 45.39 7.98 -17.53
N THR A 9 46.08 7.42 -16.51
CA THR A 9 47.56 7.42 -16.51
C THR A 9 48.10 6.67 -17.71
N ASP A 10 47.61 5.41 -17.97
CA ASP A 10 48.07 4.60 -19.11
C ASP A 10 47.75 5.25 -20.45
N VAL A 11 46.57 5.87 -20.60
CA VAL A 11 46.20 6.57 -21.83
C VAL A 11 47.08 7.79 -22.10
N LEU A 12 47.38 8.60 -21.07
CA LEU A 12 48.25 9.75 -21.22
C LEU A 12 49.72 9.38 -21.53
N GLU A 13 50.16 8.24 -20.99
CA GLU A 13 51.50 7.69 -21.32
C GLU A 13 51.55 7.17 -22.75
N ASN A 14 50.51 6.52 -23.24
CA ASN A 14 50.48 5.94 -24.58
C ASN A 14 50.13 6.93 -25.71
N TYR A 15 49.42 8.03 -25.39
CA TYR A 15 48.92 9.02 -26.37
C TYR A 15 49.19 10.47 -25.98
N PRO A 16 50.44 10.86 -25.56
CA PRO A 16 50.72 12.17 -25.03
C PRO A 16 50.43 13.32 -26.02
N ASP A 17 50.68 13.09 -27.29
CA ASP A 17 50.55 14.10 -28.37
C ASP A 17 49.22 13.98 -29.16
N LYS A 18 48.28 13.15 -28.73
CA LYS A 18 47.06 12.87 -29.48
C LYS A 18 45.80 13.06 -28.62
N ILE A 19 45.91 13.84 -27.55
CA ILE A 19 44.83 14.00 -26.55
C ILE A 19 43.52 14.50 -27.19
N GLU A 20 43.59 15.43 -28.12
CA GLU A 20 42.43 16.00 -28.83
C GLU A 20 41.69 15.00 -29.74
N ARG A 21 42.31 13.87 -30.05
CA ARG A 21 41.73 12.82 -30.89
C ARG A 21 41.11 11.70 -30.10
N LEU A 22 41.23 11.74 -28.78
CA LEU A 22 40.73 10.70 -27.90
C LEU A 22 39.23 10.86 -27.70
N VAL A 23 38.52 9.74 -27.82
CA VAL A 23 37.08 9.61 -27.49
C VAL A 23 36.93 8.50 -26.44
N PHE A 24 36.70 8.89 -25.23
CA PHE A 24 36.42 7.96 -24.14
C PHE A 24 34.95 7.52 -24.22
N VAL A 25 34.75 6.22 -24.38
CA VAL A 25 33.41 5.61 -24.40
C VAL A 25 33.22 4.82 -23.14
N THR A 26 32.17 5.18 -22.40
CA THR A 26 31.84 4.59 -21.09
C THR A 26 30.47 3.95 -21.06
N THR A 27 30.22 3.12 -20.04
CA THR A 27 28.93 2.48 -19.83
C THR A 27 27.80 3.43 -19.44
N GLY A 28 28.14 4.65 -18.97
CA GLY A 28 27.18 5.65 -18.54
C GLY A 28 27.84 7.00 -18.24
N LYS A 29 27.03 7.99 -17.88
CA LYS A 29 27.48 9.38 -17.65
C LYS A 29 28.39 9.54 -16.43
N ARG A 30 28.21 8.72 -15.39
CA ARG A 30 28.93 8.88 -14.12
C ARG A 30 30.42 8.50 -14.23
N PRO A 31 30.79 7.32 -14.78
CA PRO A 31 32.20 7.02 -15.03
C PRO A 31 32.88 8.08 -15.91
N ALA A 32 32.17 8.62 -16.91
CA ALA A 32 32.67 9.72 -17.75
C ALA A 32 33.03 10.96 -16.95
N LEU A 33 32.22 11.30 -15.91
CA LEU A 33 32.48 12.48 -15.06
C LEU A 33 33.72 12.26 -14.19
N PHE A 34 33.92 11.08 -13.61
CA PHE A 34 35.11 10.73 -12.85
C PHE A 34 36.37 10.70 -13.72
N LEU A 35 36.25 10.17 -14.95
CA LEU A 35 37.35 10.22 -15.92
C LEU A 35 37.73 11.67 -16.24
N LYS A 36 36.77 12.57 -16.48
CA LYS A 36 37.03 14.01 -16.68
C LYS A 36 37.79 14.62 -15.51
N LYS A 37 37.38 14.33 -14.26
CA LYS A 37 38.06 14.80 -13.06
C LYS A 37 39.49 14.31 -13.01
N HIS A 38 39.74 13.02 -13.17
CA HIS A 38 41.08 12.46 -13.10
C HIS A 38 41.97 12.90 -14.25
N PHE A 39 41.39 13.13 -15.44
CA PHE A 39 42.08 13.74 -16.54
C PHE A 39 42.54 15.17 -16.20
N ALA A 40 41.65 16.00 -15.65
CA ALA A 40 41.99 17.37 -15.25
C ALA A 40 43.01 17.42 -14.10
N GLU A 41 43.03 16.44 -13.19
CA GLU A 41 44.02 16.34 -12.12
C GLU A 41 45.43 15.95 -12.62
N GLN A 42 45.54 15.19 -13.71
CA GLN A 42 46.79 14.65 -14.20
C GLN A 42 47.44 15.51 -15.30
N VAL A 43 46.63 16.21 -16.09
CA VAL A 43 47.15 17.08 -17.16
C VAL A 43 47.60 18.44 -16.58
N LYS A 44 48.89 18.76 -16.72
CA LYS A 44 49.52 19.96 -16.13
C LYS A 44 49.66 21.13 -17.12
N HIS A 45 49.27 20.95 -18.36
CA HIS A 45 49.42 21.99 -19.40
C HIS A 45 48.08 22.19 -20.12
N ALA A 46 47.93 23.37 -20.71
CA ALA A 46 46.73 23.68 -21.48
C ALA A 46 46.62 22.76 -22.70
N THR A 47 45.50 22.04 -22.81
CA THR A 47 45.23 21.16 -23.96
C THR A 47 43.74 21.17 -24.25
N ILE A 48 43.36 20.75 -25.45
CA ILE A 48 41.97 20.46 -25.78
C ILE A 48 41.55 19.15 -25.11
N ALA A 49 40.53 19.22 -24.29
CA ALA A 49 40.06 18.02 -23.61
C ALA A 49 39.55 16.96 -24.57
N PRO A 50 39.79 15.68 -24.30
CA PRO A 50 39.21 14.58 -25.08
C PRO A 50 37.69 14.57 -24.96
N GLU A 51 37.03 13.91 -25.90
CA GLU A 51 35.57 13.70 -25.81
C GLU A 51 35.25 12.54 -24.85
N PHE A 52 34.20 12.69 -24.06
CA PHE A 52 33.69 11.66 -23.16
C PHE A 52 32.22 11.42 -23.44
N ILE A 53 31.87 10.23 -23.92
CA ILE A 53 30.51 9.87 -24.32
C ILE A 53 30.08 8.54 -23.70
N GLY A 54 28.76 8.33 -23.59
CA GLY A 54 28.20 7.01 -23.29
C GLY A 54 28.11 6.12 -24.52
N ILE A 55 28.09 4.81 -24.34
CA ILE A 55 27.92 3.86 -25.44
C ILE A 55 26.62 4.12 -26.23
N ALA A 56 25.53 4.50 -25.55
CA ALA A 56 24.27 4.83 -26.21
C ALA A 56 24.38 6.07 -27.12
N ASP A 57 25.18 7.07 -26.71
CA ASP A 57 25.44 8.27 -27.52
C ASP A 57 26.28 7.92 -28.75
N LEU A 58 27.25 7.00 -28.62
CA LEU A 58 28.02 6.49 -29.74
C LEU A 58 27.11 5.78 -30.78
N PHE A 59 26.19 4.94 -30.30
CA PHE A 59 25.26 4.23 -31.19
C PHE A 59 24.28 5.19 -31.87
N THR A 60 23.79 6.20 -31.14
CA THR A 60 22.97 7.27 -31.72
C THR A 60 23.74 8.03 -32.83
N ARG A 61 25.00 8.36 -32.57
CA ARG A 61 25.89 9.02 -33.55
C ARG A 61 26.12 8.15 -34.82
N ILE A 62 26.42 6.89 -34.64
CA ILE A 62 26.65 5.96 -35.77
C ILE A 62 25.38 5.74 -36.59
N SER A 63 24.27 5.46 -35.90
CA SER A 63 22.99 5.16 -36.55
C SER A 63 22.32 6.39 -37.16
N GLY A 64 22.54 7.59 -36.61
CA GLY A 64 21.77 8.80 -36.92
C GLY A 64 20.31 8.74 -36.56
N VAL A 65 19.89 7.78 -35.71
CA VAL A 65 18.53 7.58 -35.21
C VAL A 65 18.39 8.17 -33.81
N GLN A 66 17.38 8.97 -33.58
CA GLN A 66 17.12 9.56 -32.26
C GLN A 66 16.36 8.60 -31.35
N PRO A 67 16.67 8.56 -30.05
CA PRO A 67 15.95 7.70 -29.11
C PRO A 67 14.51 8.19 -28.92
N ILE A 68 13.57 7.25 -28.87
CA ILE A 68 12.17 7.48 -28.49
C ILE A 68 11.95 6.97 -27.06
N SER A 69 11.24 7.74 -26.23
CA SER A 69 10.89 7.30 -24.88
C SER A 69 9.83 6.20 -24.90
N ASN A 70 9.79 5.37 -23.86
CA ASN A 70 8.94 4.18 -23.80
C ASN A 70 7.46 4.48 -24.00
N LEU A 71 7.00 5.61 -23.51
CA LEU A 71 5.58 5.97 -23.52
C LEU A 71 5.08 6.24 -24.94
N PRO A 72 5.63 7.20 -25.70
CA PRO A 72 5.28 7.38 -27.11
C PRO A 72 5.50 6.10 -27.95
N LEU A 73 6.57 5.36 -27.69
CA LEU A 73 6.84 4.11 -28.40
C LEU A 73 5.70 3.10 -28.25
N LEU A 74 5.12 2.99 -27.05
CA LEU A 74 4.02 2.07 -26.80
C LEU A 74 2.75 2.46 -27.57
N PHE A 75 2.46 3.76 -27.69
CA PHE A 75 1.34 4.26 -28.50
C PHE A 75 1.58 4.05 -29.99
N GLU A 76 2.80 4.30 -30.48
CA GLU A 76 3.15 4.00 -31.88
C GLU A 76 3.04 2.50 -32.17
N PHE A 77 3.43 1.65 -31.23
CA PHE A 77 3.31 0.20 -31.39
C PHE A 77 1.83 -0.22 -31.41
N TYR A 78 0.98 0.33 -30.56
CA TYR A 78 -0.46 0.05 -30.61
C TYR A 78 -1.09 0.53 -31.92
N ASP A 79 -0.68 1.70 -32.44
CA ASP A 79 -1.12 2.19 -33.73
C ASP A 79 -0.73 1.23 -34.88
N CYS A 80 0.50 0.74 -34.88
CA CYS A 80 0.95 -0.28 -35.82
C CYS A 80 0.18 -1.60 -35.65
N TYR A 81 -0.02 -2.05 -34.41
CA TYR A 81 -0.76 -3.27 -34.09
C TYR A 81 -2.19 -3.22 -34.63
N THR A 82 -2.94 -2.14 -34.35
CA THR A 82 -4.34 -2.01 -34.78
C THR A 82 -4.50 -1.98 -36.30
N LYS A 83 -3.48 -1.48 -37.03
CA LYS A 83 -3.47 -1.44 -38.51
C LYS A 83 -3.04 -2.73 -39.14
N THR A 84 -2.27 -3.56 -38.44
CA THR A 84 -1.68 -4.79 -38.95
C THR A 84 -2.44 -6.04 -38.55
N CYS A 85 -3.17 -5.96 -37.41
CA CYS A 85 -3.95 -7.07 -36.90
C CYS A 85 -5.02 -7.50 -37.91
N LYS A 86 -5.05 -8.81 -38.21
CA LYS A 86 -5.99 -9.41 -39.19
C LYS A 86 -7.38 -9.67 -38.56
N ASP A 87 -7.43 -9.80 -37.25
CA ASP A 87 -8.63 -10.01 -36.46
C ASP A 87 -9.08 -8.70 -35.81
N THR A 88 -10.09 -8.78 -34.96
CA THR A 88 -10.46 -7.62 -34.12
C THR A 88 -9.31 -7.36 -33.14
N PRO A 89 -8.69 -6.17 -33.18
CA PRO A 89 -7.57 -5.85 -32.30
C PRO A 89 -8.03 -5.79 -30.85
N ASP A 90 -7.13 -6.20 -29.95
CA ASP A 90 -7.32 -6.04 -28.52
C ASP A 90 -7.57 -4.57 -28.16
N SER A 91 -8.34 -4.34 -27.11
CA SER A 91 -8.43 -3.01 -26.52
C SER A 91 -7.05 -2.52 -26.05
N PHE A 92 -6.89 -1.19 -25.91
CA PHE A 92 -5.61 -0.64 -25.43
C PHE A 92 -5.21 -1.21 -24.05
N GLU A 93 -6.19 -1.46 -23.16
CA GLU A 93 -5.95 -2.08 -21.84
C GLU A 93 -5.40 -3.53 -21.99
N GLU A 94 -5.99 -4.33 -22.84
CA GLU A 94 -5.54 -5.70 -23.10
C GLU A 94 -4.15 -5.72 -23.74
N PHE A 95 -3.92 -4.84 -24.74
CA PHE A 95 -2.62 -4.68 -25.37
C PHE A 95 -1.52 -4.31 -24.36
N LEU A 96 -1.78 -3.45 -23.38
CA LEU A 96 -0.79 -3.07 -22.37
C LEU A 96 -0.24 -4.28 -21.61
N SER A 97 -1.02 -5.35 -21.45
CA SER A 97 -0.61 -6.56 -20.74
C SER A 97 0.54 -7.31 -21.41
N TRP A 98 0.65 -7.24 -22.73
CA TRP A 98 1.68 -7.94 -23.51
C TRP A 98 2.59 -7.02 -24.36
N GLY A 99 2.08 -5.88 -24.79
CA GLY A 99 2.80 -4.98 -25.71
C GLY A 99 4.13 -4.49 -25.17
N GLN A 100 4.24 -4.21 -23.88
CA GLN A 100 5.51 -3.84 -23.25
C GLN A 100 6.52 -4.99 -23.23
N THR A 101 6.06 -6.21 -23.04
CA THR A 101 6.91 -7.41 -23.09
C THR A 101 7.39 -7.64 -24.51
N ALA A 102 6.52 -7.50 -25.51
CA ALA A 102 6.90 -7.58 -26.92
C ALA A 102 7.97 -6.55 -27.30
N LEU A 103 7.84 -5.29 -26.86
CA LEU A 103 8.84 -4.25 -27.13
C LEU A 103 10.22 -4.58 -26.51
N LYS A 104 10.25 -5.19 -25.32
CA LYS A 104 11.51 -5.67 -24.74
C LYS A 104 12.13 -6.78 -25.57
N ASP A 105 11.32 -7.74 -25.99
CA ASP A 105 11.79 -8.86 -26.83
C ASP A 105 12.24 -8.37 -28.20
N PHE A 106 11.55 -7.45 -28.84
CA PHE A 106 11.98 -6.82 -30.10
C PHE A 106 13.33 -6.11 -29.95
N SER A 107 13.49 -5.38 -28.83
CA SER A 107 14.77 -4.73 -28.52
C SER A 107 15.90 -5.75 -28.30
N GLU A 108 15.61 -6.88 -27.65
CA GLU A 108 16.59 -7.95 -27.44
C GLU A 108 16.98 -8.63 -28.78
N ILE A 109 16.01 -8.93 -29.65
CA ILE A 109 16.23 -9.48 -30.99
C ILE A 109 17.20 -8.58 -31.77
N ASP A 110 16.94 -7.29 -31.79
CA ASP A 110 17.75 -6.30 -32.51
C ASP A 110 19.16 -6.14 -31.92
N GLN A 111 19.27 -6.07 -30.57
CA GLN A 111 20.57 -5.96 -29.87
C GLN A 111 21.46 -7.19 -30.09
N TYR A 112 20.84 -8.36 -30.18
CA TYR A 112 21.58 -9.60 -30.43
C TYR A 112 21.72 -9.94 -31.90
N LEU A 113 21.26 -9.07 -32.82
CA LEU A 113 21.35 -9.21 -34.28
C LEU A 113 20.75 -10.53 -34.74
N VAL A 114 19.68 -11.00 -34.09
CA VAL A 114 18.98 -12.22 -34.50
C VAL A 114 18.13 -11.90 -35.73
N ASN A 115 18.16 -12.82 -36.70
CA ASN A 115 17.34 -12.64 -37.89
C ASN A 115 15.85 -12.82 -37.61
N PRO A 116 15.02 -11.75 -37.79
CA PRO A 116 13.59 -11.80 -37.54
C PRO A 116 12.85 -12.85 -38.38
N ASP A 117 13.26 -13.05 -39.62
CA ASP A 117 12.66 -14.03 -40.53
C ASP A 117 12.88 -15.50 -40.08
N LYS A 118 13.79 -15.72 -39.12
CA LYS A 118 14.03 -17.04 -38.52
C LYS A 118 13.36 -17.21 -37.17
N ILE A 119 13.45 -16.20 -36.30
CA ILE A 119 12.96 -16.33 -34.91
C ILE A 119 11.44 -16.39 -34.84
N PHE A 120 10.70 -15.54 -35.55
CA PHE A 120 9.25 -15.54 -35.44
C PHE A 120 8.59 -16.82 -36.00
N PRO A 121 8.95 -17.34 -37.16
CA PRO A 121 8.47 -18.65 -37.61
C PRO A 121 8.87 -19.80 -36.68
N TYR A 122 10.05 -19.73 -36.05
CA TYR A 122 10.49 -20.76 -35.12
C TYR A 122 9.64 -20.74 -33.82
N ILE A 123 9.35 -19.54 -33.26
CA ILE A 123 8.45 -19.40 -32.11
C ILE A 123 7.06 -19.93 -32.45
N HIS A 124 6.52 -19.60 -33.62
CA HIS A 124 5.21 -20.07 -34.06
C HIS A 124 5.17 -21.60 -34.15
N ALA A 125 6.13 -22.21 -34.79
CA ALA A 125 6.21 -23.67 -34.93
C ALA A 125 6.33 -24.39 -33.58
N LEU A 126 7.07 -23.81 -32.64
CA LEU A 126 7.21 -24.34 -31.29
C LEU A 126 5.88 -24.28 -30.52
N LYS A 127 5.18 -23.16 -30.65
CA LYS A 127 3.85 -22.98 -30.03
C LYS A 127 2.79 -23.87 -30.65
N GLU A 128 2.85 -24.08 -31.94
CA GLU A 128 2.01 -25.06 -32.65
C GLU A 128 2.26 -26.49 -32.12
N ALA A 129 3.53 -26.89 -31.95
CA ALA A 129 3.91 -28.18 -31.38
C ALA A 129 3.45 -28.36 -29.92
N GLU A 130 3.49 -27.32 -29.08
CA GLU A 130 2.97 -27.35 -27.71
C GLU A 130 1.46 -27.61 -27.63
N HIS A 131 0.70 -27.21 -28.68
CA HIS A 131 -0.73 -27.44 -28.79
C HIS A 131 -1.10 -28.76 -29.48
N TRP A 132 -0.11 -29.54 -29.88
CA TRP A 132 -0.30 -30.82 -30.53
C TRP A 132 -0.75 -31.90 -29.53
N SER A 133 -1.91 -31.66 -28.94
CA SER A 133 -2.65 -32.65 -28.15
C SER A 133 -3.52 -33.43 -29.13
N GLY A 134 -3.62 -34.74 -28.99
CA GLY A 134 -4.38 -35.62 -29.87
C GLY A 134 -5.89 -35.38 -29.97
N MET A 135 -6.32 -34.14 -29.99
CA MET A 135 -7.68 -33.68 -30.26
C MET A 135 -7.75 -33.20 -31.71
N ASP A 136 -8.71 -33.66 -32.43
CA ASP A 136 -8.88 -33.40 -33.86
C ASP A 136 -9.22 -31.95 -34.22
N GLU A 137 -9.66 -31.12 -33.27
CA GLU A 137 -9.96 -29.71 -33.51
C GLU A 137 -9.48 -28.79 -32.36
N LEU A 138 -8.78 -27.72 -32.72
CA LEU A 138 -8.40 -26.65 -31.76
C LEU A 138 -9.61 -25.82 -31.34
N SER A 139 -9.70 -25.50 -30.08
CA SER A 139 -10.68 -24.53 -29.57
C SER A 139 -10.45 -23.14 -30.19
N GLU A 140 -11.48 -22.30 -30.20
CA GLU A 140 -11.38 -20.92 -30.70
C GLU A 140 -10.32 -20.09 -29.95
N MET A 141 -10.14 -20.35 -28.66
CA MET A 141 -9.12 -19.71 -27.84
C MET A 141 -7.71 -20.14 -28.26
N GLN A 142 -7.50 -21.41 -28.57
CA GLN A 142 -6.21 -21.93 -29.06
C GLN A 142 -5.89 -21.38 -30.45
N LYS A 143 -6.90 -21.28 -31.33
CA LYS A 143 -6.72 -20.68 -32.67
C LYS A 143 -6.31 -19.22 -32.55
N LYS A 144 -6.95 -18.43 -31.70
CA LYS A 144 -6.56 -17.03 -31.43
C LYS A 144 -5.15 -16.92 -30.88
N HIS A 145 -4.78 -17.79 -29.95
CA HIS A 145 -3.43 -17.83 -29.40
C HIS A 145 -2.36 -18.11 -30.45
N LEU A 146 -2.59 -19.10 -31.33
CA LEU A 146 -1.66 -19.38 -32.44
C LEU A 146 -1.62 -18.24 -33.48
N ALA A 147 -2.76 -17.63 -33.78
CA ALA A 147 -2.83 -16.48 -34.66
C ALA A 147 -2.00 -15.29 -34.14
N PHE A 148 -2.04 -15.03 -32.81
CA PHE A 148 -1.19 -14.04 -32.19
C PHE A 148 0.31 -14.30 -32.43
N TRP A 149 0.76 -15.53 -32.14
CA TRP A 149 2.17 -15.89 -32.34
C TRP A 149 2.61 -15.81 -33.80
N ASN A 150 1.74 -16.15 -34.72
CA ASN A 150 1.98 -16.01 -36.16
C ASN A 150 2.12 -14.56 -36.62
N SER A 151 1.36 -13.67 -36.00
CA SER A 151 1.33 -12.24 -36.35
C SER A 151 2.41 -11.41 -35.67
N LEU A 152 3.12 -11.97 -34.68
CA LEU A 152 4.11 -11.21 -33.89
C LEU A 152 5.25 -10.66 -34.77
N GLY A 153 5.64 -11.38 -35.80
CA GLY A 153 6.59 -10.92 -36.81
C GLY A 153 6.05 -9.75 -37.63
N ASP A 154 4.79 -9.82 -38.07
CA ASP A 154 4.15 -8.74 -38.83
C ASP A 154 4.14 -7.45 -38.01
N TYR A 155 3.85 -7.54 -36.70
CA TYR A 155 3.86 -6.39 -35.77
C TYR A 155 5.27 -5.78 -35.61
N TYR A 156 6.29 -6.63 -35.47
CA TYR A 156 7.69 -6.20 -35.43
C TYR A 156 8.09 -5.43 -36.69
N PHE A 157 7.79 -5.95 -37.88
CA PHE A 157 8.15 -5.31 -39.15
C PHE A 157 7.40 -4.00 -39.35
N ALA A 158 6.10 -3.97 -39.03
CA ALA A 158 5.29 -2.74 -39.11
C ALA A 158 5.84 -1.63 -38.20
N LEU A 159 6.19 -1.97 -36.94
CA LEU A 159 6.79 -1.01 -36.02
C LEU A 159 8.16 -0.51 -36.54
N ASN A 160 9.02 -1.40 -37.03
CA ASN A 160 10.34 -1.02 -37.53
C ASN A 160 10.27 -0.14 -38.77
N SER A 161 9.30 -0.38 -39.67
CA SER A 161 9.04 0.51 -40.83
C SER A 161 8.65 1.89 -40.32
N LYS A 162 7.68 2.00 -39.42
CA LYS A 162 7.23 3.24 -38.84
C LYS A 162 8.36 4.02 -38.14
N LEU A 163 9.16 3.34 -37.32
CA LEU A 163 10.29 3.97 -36.64
C LEU A 163 11.37 4.45 -37.63
N THR A 164 11.56 3.77 -38.73
CA THR A 164 12.47 4.19 -39.78
C THR A 164 11.99 5.48 -40.44
N GLU A 165 10.71 5.60 -40.75
CA GLU A 165 10.08 6.81 -41.29
C GLU A 165 10.21 7.99 -40.32
N MET A 166 10.03 7.75 -39.00
CA MET A 166 10.14 8.77 -37.97
C MET A 166 11.58 9.22 -37.68
N GLY A 167 12.60 8.45 -38.11
CA GLY A 167 13.99 8.68 -37.72
C GLY A 167 14.24 8.51 -36.21
N LYS A 168 13.37 7.75 -35.52
CA LYS A 168 13.44 7.48 -34.09
C LYS A 168 13.42 5.99 -33.81
N GLY A 169 13.93 5.58 -32.62
CA GLY A 169 13.93 4.15 -32.29
C GLY A 169 14.18 3.83 -30.83
N TYR A 170 13.84 2.63 -30.43
CA TYR A 170 14.25 2.05 -29.15
C TYR A 170 15.70 1.57 -29.20
N GLY A 171 16.29 1.27 -28.06
CA GLY A 171 17.71 0.96 -27.95
C GLY A 171 18.21 -0.16 -28.88
N GLY A 172 17.47 -1.27 -29.01
CA GLY A 172 17.80 -2.35 -29.91
C GLY A 172 17.76 -1.93 -31.40
N PHE A 173 16.72 -1.22 -31.81
CA PHE A 173 16.60 -0.68 -33.16
C PHE A 173 17.76 0.26 -33.51
N ILE A 174 18.14 1.16 -32.58
CA ILE A 174 19.28 2.05 -32.74
C ILE A 174 20.58 1.22 -32.90
N ALA A 175 20.75 0.17 -32.08
CA ALA A 175 21.92 -0.71 -32.12
C ALA A 175 22.04 -1.44 -33.47
N LYS A 176 20.96 -2.02 -33.98
CA LYS A 176 20.91 -2.66 -35.29
C LYS A 176 21.25 -1.68 -36.41
N LYS A 177 20.63 -0.48 -36.39
CA LYS A 177 20.90 0.58 -37.36
C LYS A 177 22.35 1.10 -37.28
N ALA A 178 22.94 1.11 -36.09
CA ALA A 178 24.36 1.44 -35.96
C ALA A 178 25.27 0.41 -36.62
N VAL A 179 24.98 -0.88 -36.46
CA VAL A 179 25.71 -1.95 -37.16
C VAL A 179 25.58 -1.79 -38.69
N GLU A 180 24.39 -1.52 -39.20
CA GLU A 180 24.14 -1.30 -40.62
C GLU A 180 24.96 -0.12 -41.19
N LYS A 181 25.13 0.97 -40.43
CA LYS A 181 25.86 2.18 -40.87
C LYS A 181 27.29 2.25 -40.41
N LEU A 182 27.79 1.27 -39.69
CA LEU A 182 29.15 1.22 -39.15
C LEU A 182 30.26 1.40 -40.22
N PRO A 183 30.16 0.77 -41.41
CA PRO A 183 31.20 0.96 -42.44
C PRO A 183 31.41 2.43 -42.84
N LYS A 184 30.36 3.22 -42.91
CA LYS A 184 30.46 4.65 -43.20
C LYS A 184 31.13 5.41 -42.04
N TYR A 185 30.82 5.06 -40.80
CA TYR A 185 31.46 5.64 -39.63
C TYR A 185 32.98 5.37 -39.61
N LEU A 186 33.39 4.13 -39.84
CA LEU A 186 34.79 3.74 -39.88
C LEU A 186 35.59 4.51 -40.94
N GLN A 187 35.00 4.76 -42.10
CA GLN A 187 35.64 5.54 -43.16
C GLN A 187 35.84 7.02 -42.82
N THR A 188 34.91 7.61 -42.04
CA THR A 188 34.91 9.06 -41.78
C THR A 188 35.64 9.43 -40.50
N HIS A 189 35.97 8.45 -39.61
CA HIS A 189 36.58 8.70 -38.29
C HIS A 189 37.95 8.07 -38.12
N THR A 190 38.69 7.91 -39.22
CA THR A 190 40.05 7.28 -39.25
C THR A 190 41.07 8.00 -38.39
N ASN A 191 40.80 9.26 -38.02
CA ASN A 191 41.72 10.11 -37.23
C ASN A 191 41.36 10.17 -35.75
N THR A 192 40.35 9.46 -35.30
CA THR A 192 39.92 9.40 -33.88
C THR A 192 40.44 8.13 -33.20
N ILE A 193 40.71 8.21 -31.91
CA ILE A 193 41.17 7.08 -31.10
C ILE A 193 40.14 6.80 -30.06
N HIS A 194 39.51 5.64 -30.13
CA HIS A 194 38.43 5.27 -29.19
C HIS A 194 39.01 4.50 -28.00
N ILE A 195 38.66 4.95 -26.81
CA ILE A 195 39.06 4.35 -25.51
C ILE A 195 37.81 3.85 -24.82
N PHE A 196 37.57 2.54 -24.85
CA PHE A 196 36.43 1.90 -24.19
C PHE A 196 36.77 1.55 -22.75
N VAL A 197 35.94 1.99 -21.78
CA VAL A 197 36.29 1.88 -20.36
C VAL A 197 35.17 1.27 -19.54
N GLY A 198 35.49 0.22 -18.78
CA GLY A 198 34.65 -0.35 -17.73
C GLY A 198 33.43 -1.18 -18.22
N PHE A 199 33.53 -1.75 -19.40
CA PHE A 199 32.54 -2.66 -19.94
C PHE A 199 32.57 -4.04 -19.28
N ASN A 200 31.45 -4.76 -19.33
CA ASN A 200 31.36 -6.16 -18.91
C ASN A 200 30.42 -6.93 -19.82
N ALA A 201 29.12 -6.97 -19.54
CA ALA A 201 28.15 -7.60 -20.43
C ALA A 201 27.88 -6.73 -21.65
N LEU A 202 28.11 -7.27 -22.83
CA LEU A 202 27.90 -6.60 -24.10
C LEU A 202 26.95 -7.42 -24.98
N SER A 203 25.99 -6.76 -25.61
CA SER A 203 25.14 -7.33 -26.64
C SER A 203 25.99 -7.69 -27.89
N LYS A 204 25.46 -8.50 -28.80
CA LYS A 204 26.18 -8.83 -30.03
C LYS A 204 26.45 -7.60 -30.90
N ALA A 205 25.52 -6.64 -30.95
CA ALA A 205 25.70 -5.38 -31.65
C ALA A 205 26.86 -4.54 -31.06
N GLU A 206 26.91 -4.42 -29.71
CA GLU A 206 28.00 -3.73 -29.02
C GLU A 206 29.36 -4.41 -29.28
N GLN A 207 29.42 -5.74 -29.16
CA GLN A 207 30.64 -6.50 -29.46
C GLN A 207 31.12 -6.26 -30.90
N HIS A 208 30.19 -6.24 -31.85
CA HIS A 208 30.53 -6.03 -33.28
C HIS A 208 31.06 -4.60 -33.51
N VAL A 209 30.37 -3.59 -33.01
CA VAL A 209 30.79 -2.20 -33.15
C VAL A 209 32.14 -1.94 -32.49
N ILE A 210 32.33 -2.38 -31.23
CA ILE A 210 33.57 -2.17 -30.48
C ILE A 210 34.74 -2.86 -31.20
N GLN A 211 34.59 -4.16 -31.57
CA GLN A 211 35.68 -4.88 -32.25
C GLN A 211 36.04 -4.26 -33.60
N SER A 212 35.05 -3.85 -34.41
CA SER A 212 35.31 -3.21 -35.69
C SER A 212 36.05 -1.88 -35.53
N ILE A 213 35.66 -1.05 -34.55
CA ILE A 213 36.38 0.19 -34.26
C ILE A 213 37.82 -0.08 -33.84
N LEU A 214 38.04 -1.02 -32.91
CA LEU A 214 39.37 -1.38 -32.43
C LEU A 214 40.29 -1.94 -33.52
N MET A 215 39.73 -2.71 -34.47
CA MET A 215 40.48 -3.34 -35.55
C MET A 215 40.74 -2.41 -36.73
N ASP A 216 39.76 -1.56 -37.10
CA ASP A 216 39.83 -0.79 -38.33
C ASP A 216 40.31 0.65 -38.14
N ILE A 217 39.96 1.27 -37.01
CA ILE A 217 40.39 2.63 -36.69
C ILE A 217 41.53 2.63 -35.67
N GLY A 218 41.51 1.67 -34.74
CA GLY A 218 42.42 1.60 -33.63
C GLY A 218 41.81 2.22 -32.35
N GLY A 219 42.46 1.96 -31.25
CA GLY A 219 42.04 2.36 -29.90
C GLY A 219 42.31 1.25 -28.91
N GLU A 220 41.73 1.38 -27.76
CA GLU A 220 41.97 0.49 -26.64
C GLU A 220 40.67 0.17 -25.87
N ILE A 221 40.62 -1.03 -25.29
CA ILE A 221 39.57 -1.39 -24.34
C ILE A 221 40.16 -1.75 -22.98
N TYR A 222 39.73 -1.10 -21.95
CA TYR A 222 40.13 -1.28 -20.54
C TYR A 222 39.03 -2.00 -19.80
N TRP A 223 39.34 -3.21 -19.34
CA TRP A 223 38.38 -4.02 -18.56
C TRP A 223 38.62 -3.85 -17.05
N ASP A 224 37.57 -3.68 -16.30
CA ASP A 224 37.65 -3.65 -14.83
C ASP A 224 37.43 -5.07 -14.27
N GLY A 225 38.41 -5.93 -14.57
CA GLY A 225 38.39 -7.35 -14.18
C GLY A 225 39.45 -7.70 -13.16
N ASP A 226 39.31 -8.84 -12.50
CA ASP A 226 40.25 -9.40 -11.56
C ASP A 226 40.66 -10.82 -11.96
N THR A 227 41.94 -11.11 -11.83
CA THR A 227 42.52 -12.42 -12.20
C THR A 227 41.93 -13.57 -11.39
N TYR A 228 41.54 -13.34 -10.15
CA TYR A 228 40.88 -14.33 -9.31
C TYR A 228 39.63 -14.87 -9.98
N PHE A 229 38.74 -13.99 -10.45
CA PHE A 229 37.48 -14.39 -11.13
C PHE A 229 37.73 -14.91 -12.54
N LEU A 230 38.72 -14.39 -13.25
CA LEU A 230 39.04 -14.81 -14.60
C LEU A 230 39.60 -16.23 -14.63
N ASN A 231 40.50 -16.55 -13.71
CA ASN A 231 41.16 -17.85 -13.62
C ASN A 231 40.23 -18.95 -13.05
N ASN A 232 39.14 -18.56 -12.36
CA ASN A 232 38.15 -19.52 -11.90
C ASN A 232 37.06 -19.76 -12.97
N PRO A 233 37.03 -20.92 -13.64
CA PRO A 233 36.13 -21.16 -14.73
C PRO A 233 34.64 -21.20 -14.32
N THR A 234 34.37 -21.47 -13.07
CA THR A 234 33.00 -21.58 -12.53
C THR A 234 32.47 -20.29 -11.90
N HIS A 235 33.33 -19.31 -11.68
CA HIS A 235 32.91 -18.08 -11.03
C HIS A 235 32.22 -17.13 -12.01
N ASP A 236 30.95 -16.77 -11.73
CA ASP A 236 30.11 -15.99 -12.64
C ASP A 236 30.63 -14.56 -12.88
N ALA A 237 31.32 -13.93 -11.91
CA ALA A 237 31.88 -12.60 -12.08
C ALA A 237 32.92 -12.50 -13.22
N GLY A 238 33.58 -13.59 -13.55
CA GLY A 238 34.49 -13.68 -14.68
C GLY A 238 33.87 -14.13 -16.02
N PHE A 239 32.57 -14.45 -16.03
CA PHE A 239 31.92 -15.11 -17.16
C PHE A 239 32.10 -14.40 -18.51
N PHE A 240 31.73 -13.12 -18.57
CA PHE A 240 31.79 -12.36 -19.81
C PHE A 240 33.22 -12.12 -20.27
N LEU A 241 34.11 -11.81 -19.36
CA LEU A 241 35.50 -11.54 -19.70
C LEU A 241 36.21 -12.77 -20.23
N ARG A 242 35.99 -13.95 -19.63
CA ARG A 242 36.46 -15.23 -20.19
C ARG A 242 35.90 -15.49 -21.58
N LYS A 243 34.60 -15.20 -21.79
CA LYS A 243 33.96 -15.37 -23.12
C LYS A 243 34.65 -14.50 -24.17
N TYR A 244 34.88 -13.22 -23.90
CA TYR A 244 35.45 -12.28 -24.87
C TYR A 244 36.92 -12.54 -25.15
N THR A 245 37.70 -12.79 -24.09
CA THR A 245 39.15 -13.07 -24.26
C THR A 245 39.41 -14.31 -25.09
N ASN A 246 38.49 -15.29 -25.07
CA ASN A 246 38.57 -16.51 -25.85
C ASN A 246 37.98 -16.41 -27.27
N SER A 247 36.98 -15.52 -27.48
CA SER A 247 36.19 -15.51 -28.74
C SER A 247 36.47 -14.32 -29.65
N TRP A 248 37.00 -13.20 -29.13
CA TRP A 248 37.20 -12.00 -29.94
C TRP A 248 38.41 -12.11 -30.87
N ARG A 249 38.21 -11.75 -32.13
CA ARG A 249 39.31 -11.69 -33.12
C ARG A 249 40.39 -10.69 -32.69
N TYR A 250 40.00 -9.59 -32.06
CA TYR A 250 40.93 -8.60 -31.51
C TYR A 250 41.98 -9.21 -30.56
N TYR A 251 41.60 -10.18 -29.72
CA TYR A 251 42.51 -10.84 -28.77
C TYR A 251 43.37 -11.94 -29.35
N GLN A 252 43.27 -12.23 -30.65
CA GLN A 252 44.24 -13.08 -31.33
C GLN A 252 45.61 -12.41 -31.45
N THR A 253 45.63 -11.06 -31.47
CA THR A 253 46.84 -10.26 -31.64
C THR A 253 47.12 -9.29 -30.47
N HIS A 254 46.15 -9.06 -29.62
CA HIS A 254 46.27 -8.14 -28.47
C HIS A 254 45.99 -8.88 -27.15
N LYS A 255 46.57 -8.40 -26.08
CA LYS A 255 46.28 -8.91 -24.72
C LYS A 255 45.23 -8.05 -24.03
N PRO A 256 44.35 -8.63 -23.20
CA PRO A 256 43.42 -7.85 -22.36
C PRO A 256 44.20 -6.91 -21.41
N LYS A 257 43.77 -5.63 -21.32
CA LYS A 257 44.38 -4.65 -20.41
C LYS A 257 43.62 -4.59 -19.08
N PHE A 258 44.34 -4.26 -18.01
CA PHE A 258 43.85 -4.03 -16.68
C PHE A 258 43.11 -5.18 -16.01
N ILE A 259 43.51 -6.38 -16.28
CA ILE A 259 43.19 -7.54 -15.49
C ILE A 259 44.18 -7.56 -14.32
N GLN A 260 43.69 -7.27 -13.11
CA GLN A 260 44.50 -7.08 -11.89
C GLN A 260 44.15 -8.13 -10.83
N SER A 261 44.97 -8.27 -9.79
CA SER A 261 44.74 -9.11 -8.63
C SER A 261 44.58 -8.23 -7.40
N ASN A 262 43.43 -7.65 -7.23
CA ASN A 262 43.08 -6.80 -6.08
C ASN A 262 42.14 -7.51 -5.10
N TYR A 263 41.36 -8.47 -5.56
CA TYR A 263 40.34 -9.13 -4.74
C TYR A 263 40.96 -9.93 -3.59
N GLU A 264 42.09 -10.58 -3.83
CA GLU A 264 42.80 -11.37 -2.81
C GLU A 264 43.63 -10.53 -1.82
N LYS A 265 43.67 -9.20 -1.94
CA LYS A 265 44.31 -8.33 -0.96
C LYS A 265 43.56 -8.34 0.36
N GLU A 266 44.27 -7.96 1.45
CA GLU A 266 43.69 -7.87 2.79
C GLU A 266 42.39 -7.07 2.83
N LYS A 267 41.34 -7.66 3.40
CA LYS A 267 39.98 -7.08 3.53
C LYS A 267 39.33 -7.49 4.84
N GLU A 268 38.53 -6.58 5.38
CA GLU A 268 37.59 -6.86 6.45
C GLU A 268 36.15 -6.95 5.89
N LEU A 269 35.52 -8.09 6.02
CA LEU A 269 34.16 -8.39 5.54
C LEU A 269 33.23 -8.58 6.72
N TYR A 270 32.31 -7.64 6.95
CA TYR A 270 31.31 -7.68 8.01
C TYR A 270 29.97 -8.10 7.41
N LEU A 271 29.53 -9.31 7.71
CA LEU A 271 28.26 -9.88 7.25
C LEU A 271 27.27 -9.81 8.41
N THR A 272 26.34 -8.87 8.37
CA THR A 272 25.46 -8.57 9.50
C THR A 272 24.01 -8.86 9.15
N GLY A 273 23.44 -9.88 9.81
CA GLY A 273 22.01 -10.14 9.77
C GLY A 273 21.26 -9.26 10.77
N VAL A 274 20.16 -8.64 10.33
CA VAL A 274 19.28 -7.85 11.19
C VAL A 274 17.82 -8.21 10.91
N PRO A 275 16.96 -8.25 11.93
CA PRO A 275 15.53 -8.47 11.72
C PRO A 275 14.90 -7.21 11.15
N LYS A 276 14.06 -7.35 10.13
CA LYS A 276 13.36 -6.29 9.39
C LYS A 276 14.25 -5.29 8.66
N SER A 277 13.80 -4.90 7.49
CA SER A 277 14.55 -3.99 6.62
C SER A 277 14.86 -2.64 7.27
N ILE A 278 13.97 -2.10 8.12
CA ILE A 278 14.18 -0.83 8.81
C ILE A 278 15.39 -0.85 9.76
N ASN A 279 15.70 -1.98 10.38
CA ASN A 279 16.85 -2.10 11.27
C ASN A 279 18.19 -2.07 10.51
N GLN A 280 18.18 -2.35 9.22
CA GLN A 280 19.35 -2.10 8.38
C GLN A 280 19.66 -0.60 8.30
N ALA A 281 18.63 0.25 8.15
CA ALA A 281 18.82 1.70 8.14
C ALA A 281 19.42 2.21 9.45
N HIS A 282 18.94 1.73 10.60
CA HIS A 282 19.51 2.07 11.90
C HIS A 282 20.96 1.59 12.07
N SER A 283 21.26 0.35 11.63
CA SER A 283 22.62 -0.19 11.70
C SER A 283 23.60 0.58 10.81
N VAL A 284 23.16 1.00 9.62
CA VAL A 284 23.93 1.87 8.72
C VAL A 284 24.17 3.23 9.39
N ALA A 285 23.14 3.83 9.99
CA ALA A 285 23.26 5.12 10.68
C ALA A 285 24.26 5.05 11.84
N GLU A 286 24.22 4.00 12.65
CA GLU A 286 25.18 3.75 13.74
C GLU A 286 26.63 3.66 13.21
N LEU A 287 26.81 2.90 12.13
CA LEU A 287 28.10 2.75 11.48
C LEU A 287 28.64 4.08 10.95
N LEU A 288 27.83 4.86 10.27
CA LEU A 288 28.21 6.14 9.67
C LEU A 288 28.45 7.22 10.73
N LYS A 289 27.66 7.23 11.82
CA LYS A 289 27.83 8.15 12.97
C LYS A 289 29.24 8.06 13.56
N ASN A 290 29.81 6.87 13.61
CA ASN A 290 31.14 6.60 14.17
C ASN A 290 32.27 6.71 13.13
N THR A 291 31.95 7.05 11.87
CA THR A 291 32.93 7.16 10.79
C THR A 291 33.49 8.59 10.70
N PRO A 292 34.85 8.77 10.65
CA PRO A 292 35.47 10.08 10.44
C PRO A 292 35.09 10.70 9.07
N THR A 293 34.97 12.02 8.98
CA THR A 293 34.53 12.74 7.76
C THR A 293 35.36 12.37 6.52
N LYS A 294 36.72 12.34 6.65
CA LYS A 294 37.61 11.95 5.54
C LYS A 294 37.38 10.51 5.06
N ALA A 295 36.90 9.63 5.93
CA ALA A 295 36.58 8.25 5.55
C ALA A 295 35.19 8.18 4.88
N LEU A 296 34.25 9.07 5.22
CA LEU A 296 32.96 9.16 4.56
C LEU A 296 33.09 9.52 3.07
N GLU A 297 34.03 10.39 2.70
CA GLU A 297 34.30 10.75 1.31
C GLU A 297 34.78 9.56 0.44
N LYS A 298 35.33 8.53 1.09
CA LYS A 298 35.79 7.29 0.44
C LYS A 298 34.86 6.12 0.71
N THR A 299 33.62 6.41 1.13
CA THR A 299 32.62 5.41 1.45
C THR A 299 31.49 5.42 0.42
N ALA A 300 31.14 4.23 -0.06
CA ALA A 300 29.91 3.99 -0.81
C ALA A 300 28.87 3.32 0.07
N LEU A 301 27.66 3.87 0.06
CA LEU A 301 26.46 3.25 0.61
C LEU A 301 25.59 2.78 -0.56
N ILE A 302 25.51 1.46 -0.74
CA ILE A 302 24.75 0.84 -1.81
C ILE A 302 23.44 0.32 -1.25
N ILE A 303 22.34 0.81 -1.78
CA ILE A 303 21.00 0.42 -1.40
C ILE A 303 20.48 -0.50 -2.50
N ALA A 304 20.41 -1.81 -2.22
CA ALA A 304 19.93 -2.77 -3.21
C ALA A 304 18.40 -2.80 -3.31
N ASP A 305 17.68 -2.47 -2.24
CA ASP A 305 16.22 -2.27 -2.23
C ASP A 305 15.92 -0.77 -2.13
N GLU A 306 15.41 -0.18 -3.21
CA GLU A 306 15.11 1.26 -3.31
C GLU A 306 14.15 1.74 -2.22
N ASN A 307 13.30 0.86 -1.68
CA ASN A 307 12.38 1.21 -0.60
C ASN A 307 13.11 1.61 0.70
N LEU A 308 14.38 1.23 0.87
CA LEU A 308 15.19 1.62 2.02
C LEU A 308 15.81 3.01 1.88
N LEU A 309 15.73 3.67 0.73
CA LEU A 309 16.38 4.97 0.52
C LEU A 309 15.92 6.00 1.56
N ILE A 310 14.63 6.22 1.70
CA ILE A 310 14.10 7.21 2.64
C ILE A 310 14.37 6.84 4.11
N PRO A 311 14.09 5.60 4.57
CA PRO A 311 14.47 5.18 5.92
C PRO A 311 15.95 5.41 6.24
N VAL A 312 16.83 5.11 5.30
CA VAL A 312 18.27 5.34 5.46
C VAL A 312 18.59 6.83 5.54
N LEU A 313 18.05 7.65 4.66
CA LEU A 313 18.28 9.10 4.67
C LEU A 313 17.76 9.77 5.96
N GLN A 314 16.65 9.31 6.48
CA GLN A 314 16.09 9.79 7.76
C GLN A 314 16.95 9.36 8.96
N ALA A 315 17.48 8.14 8.94
CA ALA A 315 18.28 7.60 10.02
C ALA A 315 19.70 8.18 10.03
N VAL A 316 20.26 8.44 8.85
CA VAL A 316 21.61 8.97 8.68
C VAL A 316 21.61 10.48 8.81
N GLN A 317 22.33 10.99 9.82
CA GLN A 317 22.63 12.42 9.96
C GLN A 317 24.08 12.65 9.51
N PRO A 318 24.32 12.90 8.22
CA PRO A 318 25.67 12.96 7.69
C PRO A 318 26.42 14.20 8.20
N LYS A 319 27.67 13.98 8.58
CA LYS A 319 28.62 15.04 8.96
C LYS A 319 29.29 15.69 7.74
N THR A 320 28.94 15.28 6.54
CA THR A 320 29.49 15.70 5.25
C THR A 320 28.40 15.77 4.21
N SER A 321 28.71 16.35 3.05
CA SER A 321 27.80 16.30 1.89
C SER A 321 27.45 14.85 1.51
N VAL A 322 26.26 14.67 1.01
CA VAL A 322 25.77 13.37 0.53
C VAL A 322 25.38 13.50 -0.93
N ASN A 323 25.95 12.67 -1.76
CA ASN A 323 25.55 12.56 -3.16
C ASN A 323 24.68 11.33 -3.37
N ILE A 324 23.42 11.54 -3.75
CA ILE A 324 22.43 10.49 -4.00
C ILE A 324 22.22 10.36 -5.50
N THR A 325 22.55 9.20 -6.05
CA THR A 325 22.40 8.94 -7.49
C THR A 325 21.23 8.04 -7.82
N MET A 326 20.62 7.44 -6.83
CA MET A 326 19.35 6.71 -6.99
C MET A 326 18.22 7.69 -7.26
N GLY A 327 17.29 7.31 -8.13
CA GLY A 327 16.05 8.04 -8.25
C GLY A 327 15.13 7.78 -7.04
N TYR A 328 14.44 8.81 -6.57
CA TYR A 328 13.34 8.63 -5.62
C TYR A 328 12.07 8.26 -6.39
N PRO A 329 11.48 7.07 -6.17
CA PRO A 329 10.30 6.65 -6.91
C PRO A 329 9.14 7.62 -6.74
N LEU A 330 8.57 8.12 -7.82
CA LEU A 330 7.39 9.01 -7.76
C LEU A 330 6.20 8.36 -7.05
N GLN A 331 6.12 7.04 -7.12
CA GLN A 331 5.10 6.24 -6.45
C GLN A 331 5.10 6.41 -4.92
N GLN A 332 6.25 6.75 -4.32
CA GLN A 332 6.38 6.94 -2.87
C GLN A 332 6.15 8.39 -2.43
N THR A 333 5.78 9.28 -3.34
CA THR A 333 5.51 10.67 -2.99
C THR A 333 4.08 10.86 -2.49
N PRO A 334 3.84 11.74 -1.51
CA PRO A 334 2.49 12.03 -1.03
C PRO A 334 1.55 12.59 -2.13
N LEU A 335 2.11 13.21 -3.17
CA LEU A 335 1.32 13.69 -4.30
C LEU A 335 0.77 12.55 -5.17
N ASN A 336 1.46 11.41 -5.19
CA ASN A 336 0.92 10.21 -5.81
C ASN A 336 -0.36 9.74 -5.14
N ASP A 337 -0.38 9.73 -3.80
CA ASP A 337 -1.55 9.26 -3.04
C ASP A 337 -2.78 10.11 -3.35
N LEU A 338 -2.61 11.42 -3.55
CA LEU A 338 -3.66 12.31 -4.02
C LEU A 338 -4.21 11.88 -5.39
N PHE A 339 -3.35 11.65 -6.38
CA PHE A 339 -3.82 11.31 -7.73
C PHE A 339 -4.36 9.88 -7.81
N VAL A 340 -3.82 8.93 -7.06
CA VAL A 340 -4.39 7.59 -6.91
C VAL A 340 -5.80 7.66 -6.33
N ALA A 341 -6.00 8.43 -5.26
CA ALA A 341 -7.31 8.63 -4.66
C ALA A 341 -8.27 9.33 -5.65
N TYR A 342 -7.77 10.34 -6.38
CA TYR A 342 -8.53 11.07 -7.37
C TYR A 342 -9.03 10.18 -8.51
N PHE A 343 -8.17 9.40 -9.15
CA PHE A 343 -8.60 8.52 -10.24
C PHE A 343 -9.48 7.36 -9.75
N ARG A 344 -9.16 6.79 -8.58
CA ARG A 344 -9.94 5.71 -7.99
C ARG A 344 -11.37 6.11 -7.71
N LEU A 345 -11.59 7.34 -7.24
CA LEU A 345 -12.92 7.90 -7.03
C LEU A 345 -13.82 7.83 -8.28
N HIS A 346 -13.24 7.97 -9.47
CA HIS A 346 -13.94 8.00 -10.75
C HIS A 346 -14.07 6.66 -11.46
N LEU A 347 -13.67 5.55 -10.82
CA LEU A 347 -13.83 4.20 -11.40
C LEU A 347 -15.28 3.75 -11.44
N SER A 348 -16.13 4.28 -10.57
CA SER A 348 -17.55 3.96 -10.51
C SER A 348 -18.42 5.17 -10.86
N LYS A 349 -19.69 4.92 -11.27
CA LYS A 349 -20.64 5.98 -11.63
C LYS A 349 -21.15 6.78 -10.44
N SER A 350 -21.15 6.18 -9.25
CA SER A 350 -21.53 6.82 -7.99
C SER A 350 -20.32 6.81 -7.08
N PHE A 351 -20.08 7.88 -6.35
CA PHE A 351 -18.94 8.02 -5.50
C PHE A 351 -19.14 7.25 -4.20
N TYR A 352 -18.24 6.31 -3.92
CA TYR A 352 -18.23 5.56 -2.67
C TYR A 352 -17.70 6.43 -1.52
N HIS A 353 -18.39 6.42 -0.38
CA HIS A 353 -18.07 7.34 0.71
C HIS A 353 -16.62 7.25 1.19
N LYS A 354 -16.05 6.03 1.28
CA LYS A 354 -14.64 5.87 1.70
C LYS A 354 -13.66 6.44 0.68
N ASP A 355 -13.97 6.38 -0.61
CA ASP A 355 -13.11 6.98 -1.63
C ASP A 355 -13.18 8.51 -1.59
N ILE A 356 -14.35 9.08 -1.30
CA ILE A 356 -14.49 10.54 -1.06
C ILE A 356 -13.67 10.95 0.17
N LEU A 357 -13.88 10.27 1.31
CA LEU A 357 -13.18 10.60 2.55
C LEU A 357 -11.67 10.39 2.43
N ASN A 358 -11.23 9.33 1.74
CA ASN A 358 -9.82 9.12 1.44
C ASN A 358 -9.23 10.25 0.57
N LEU A 359 -9.95 10.69 -0.45
CA LEU A 359 -9.49 11.83 -1.26
C LEU A 359 -9.42 13.10 -0.42
N LEU A 360 -10.45 13.41 0.35
CA LEU A 360 -10.51 14.61 1.18
C LEU A 360 -9.50 14.61 2.33
N SER A 361 -9.06 13.45 2.78
CA SER A 361 -8.01 13.32 3.81
C SER A 361 -6.59 13.52 3.30
N GLN A 362 -6.41 13.69 1.98
CA GLN A 362 -5.06 13.87 1.42
C GLN A 362 -4.43 15.19 1.85
N PRO A 363 -3.19 15.18 2.38
CA PRO A 363 -2.56 16.38 2.95
C PRO A 363 -2.52 17.58 2.02
N PHE A 364 -2.32 17.36 0.72
CA PHE A 364 -2.30 18.44 -0.27
C PHE A 364 -3.68 19.07 -0.53
N LEU A 365 -4.75 18.35 -0.31
CA LEU A 365 -6.09 18.94 -0.42
C LEU A 365 -6.42 19.83 0.77
N HIS A 366 -5.87 19.58 1.96
CA HIS A 366 -6.04 20.48 3.10
C HIS A 366 -5.44 21.88 2.88
N THR A 367 -4.49 22.03 1.94
CA THR A 367 -3.97 23.34 1.56
C THR A 367 -4.85 24.05 0.52
N LEU A 368 -5.69 23.32 -0.19
CA LEU A 368 -6.54 23.83 -1.27
C LEU A 368 -8.01 23.97 -0.90
N LEU A 369 -8.47 23.18 0.07
CA LEU A 369 -9.83 23.17 0.60
C LEU A 369 -9.85 23.71 2.02
N LYS A 370 -10.88 24.45 2.38
CA LYS A 370 -11.14 24.85 3.76
C LYS A 370 -11.49 23.62 4.60
N GLU A 371 -11.03 23.57 5.84
CA GLU A 371 -11.39 22.48 6.77
C GLU A 371 -12.89 22.32 6.95
N GLU A 372 -13.63 23.45 6.88
CA GLU A 372 -15.08 23.47 6.98
C GLU A 372 -15.74 22.63 5.88
N VAL A 373 -15.29 22.77 4.64
CA VAL A 373 -15.81 21.99 3.50
C VAL A 373 -15.62 20.49 3.70
N VAL A 374 -14.44 20.08 4.17
CA VAL A 374 -14.12 18.68 4.46
C VAL A 374 -15.01 18.13 5.58
N ARG A 375 -15.17 18.94 6.64
CA ARG A 375 -16.02 18.60 7.78
C ARG A 375 -17.48 18.47 7.35
N ASP A 376 -18.00 19.42 6.58
CA ASP A 376 -19.41 19.48 6.21
C ASP A 376 -19.79 18.29 5.29
N ILE A 377 -18.94 17.96 4.32
CA ILE A 377 -19.11 16.75 3.50
C ILE A 377 -19.07 15.49 4.37
N SER A 378 -18.08 15.37 5.26
CA SER A 378 -17.96 14.23 6.18
C SER A 378 -19.19 14.08 7.07
N GLN A 379 -19.64 15.18 7.64
CA GLN A 379 -20.83 15.20 8.51
C GLN A 379 -22.11 14.88 7.74
N TYR A 380 -22.25 15.42 6.54
CA TYR A 380 -23.40 15.11 5.65
C TYR A 380 -23.48 13.62 5.32
N ILE A 381 -22.35 13.02 4.94
CA ILE A 381 -22.23 11.59 4.65
C ILE A 381 -22.61 10.74 5.87
N LYS A 382 -22.07 11.07 7.04
CA LYS A 382 -22.33 10.33 8.29
C LYS A 382 -23.79 10.51 8.77
N THR A 383 -24.31 11.74 8.69
CA THR A 383 -25.67 12.05 9.16
C THR A 383 -26.76 11.37 8.34
N HIS A 384 -26.55 11.27 7.02
CA HIS A 384 -27.52 10.66 6.13
C HIS A 384 -27.20 9.19 5.81
N ASN A 385 -26.20 8.61 6.45
CA ASN A 385 -25.73 7.23 6.23
C ASN A 385 -25.56 6.87 4.75
N LEU A 386 -24.81 7.71 4.00
CA LEU A 386 -24.68 7.58 2.55
C LEU A 386 -23.51 6.68 2.18
N THR A 387 -23.77 5.46 1.75
CA THR A 387 -22.73 4.54 1.23
C THR A 387 -22.24 4.98 -0.15
N TYR A 388 -23.15 5.37 -1.04
CA TYR A 388 -22.86 5.93 -2.35
C TYR A 388 -23.54 7.29 -2.52
N ILE A 389 -22.80 8.24 -3.09
CA ILE A 389 -23.23 9.62 -3.18
C ILE A 389 -23.18 10.07 -4.64
N THR A 390 -24.24 10.73 -5.09
CA THR A 390 -24.24 11.37 -6.42
C THR A 390 -23.57 12.75 -6.34
N ARG A 391 -23.01 13.21 -7.46
CA ARG A 391 -22.44 14.56 -7.56
C ARG A 391 -23.42 15.62 -7.03
N LYS A 392 -24.71 15.54 -7.40
CA LYS A 392 -25.74 16.50 -6.98
C LYS A 392 -25.81 16.62 -5.46
N LYS A 393 -25.95 15.49 -4.76
CA LYS A 393 -26.04 15.47 -3.29
C LYS A 393 -24.77 15.99 -2.61
N LEU A 394 -23.62 15.73 -3.21
CA LEU A 394 -22.34 16.23 -2.69
C LEU A 394 -22.27 17.76 -2.76
N PHE A 395 -22.71 18.35 -3.86
CA PHE A 395 -22.73 19.81 -4.02
C PHE A 395 -23.81 20.49 -3.15
N GLU A 396 -24.91 19.80 -2.85
CA GLU A 396 -25.93 20.28 -1.91
C GLU A 396 -25.42 20.33 -0.45
N SER A 397 -24.34 19.63 -0.11
CA SER A 397 -23.78 19.60 1.24
C SER A 397 -22.79 20.73 1.54
N VAL A 398 -22.50 21.60 0.57
CA VAL A 398 -21.44 22.61 0.64
C VAL A 398 -21.93 23.94 0.07
N ASP A 399 -21.43 25.06 0.57
CA ASP A 399 -21.77 26.39 0.08
C ASP A 399 -21.30 26.62 -1.38
N GLU A 400 -22.06 27.39 -2.15
CA GLU A 400 -21.77 27.68 -3.55
C GLU A 400 -20.39 28.31 -3.79
N THR A 401 -19.84 29.01 -2.80
CA THR A 401 -18.52 29.63 -2.89
C THR A 401 -17.38 28.61 -3.04
N ASP A 402 -17.58 27.38 -2.61
CA ASP A 402 -16.58 26.32 -2.62
C ASP A 402 -16.79 25.30 -3.77
N HIS A 403 -17.84 25.52 -4.59
CA HIS A 403 -18.17 24.66 -5.73
C HIS A 403 -17.09 24.62 -6.83
N GLU A 404 -16.28 25.69 -6.94
CA GLU A 404 -15.22 25.73 -7.97
C GLU A 404 -14.20 24.59 -7.76
N MET A 405 -13.74 24.43 -6.51
CA MET A 405 -12.79 23.38 -6.18
C MET A 405 -13.41 21.99 -6.25
N LEU A 406 -14.65 21.86 -5.80
CA LEU A 406 -15.40 20.61 -5.95
C LEU A 406 -15.63 20.23 -7.41
N THR A 407 -15.77 21.18 -8.32
CA THR A 407 -15.92 20.91 -9.76
C THR A 407 -14.64 20.30 -10.36
N LEU A 408 -13.46 20.67 -9.86
CA LEU A 408 -12.20 20.01 -10.26
C LEU A 408 -12.12 18.59 -9.74
N LEU A 409 -12.57 18.35 -8.51
CA LEU A 409 -12.53 17.03 -7.90
C LEU A 409 -13.64 16.10 -8.41
N PHE A 410 -14.81 16.65 -8.72
CA PHE A 410 -16.02 15.92 -9.13
C PHE A 410 -16.60 16.52 -10.43
N PRO A 411 -15.92 16.37 -11.58
CA PRO A 411 -16.36 16.94 -12.85
C PRO A 411 -17.69 16.32 -13.33
N ASP A 412 -18.45 17.11 -14.10
CA ASP A 412 -19.68 16.67 -14.75
C ASP A 412 -19.41 16.32 -16.23
N ALA A 413 -18.58 15.31 -16.45
CA ALA A 413 -18.24 14.80 -17.75
C ALA A 413 -18.44 13.28 -17.79
N LYS A 414 -18.62 12.72 -18.99
CA LYS A 414 -18.86 11.28 -19.17
C LYS A 414 -18.06 10.74 -20.36
N GLY A 415 -17.78 9.43 -20.34
CA GLY A 415 -17.07 8.75 -21.42
C GLY A 415 -15.70 9.35 -21.70
N LYS A 416 -15.33 9.49 -22.96
CA LYS A 416 -14.00 10.03 -23.36
C LYS A 416 -13.77 11.48 -22.90
N ALA A 417 -14.81 12.30 -22.80
CA ALA A 417 -14.70 13.67 -22.29
C ALA A 417 -14.27 13.69 -20.81
N LEU A 418 -14.74 12.73 -20.02
CA LEU A 418 -14.32 12.61 -18.62
C LEU A 418 -12.82 12.37 -18.50
N ILE A 419 -12.23 11.52 -19.33
CA ILE A 419 -10.80 11.19 -19.31
C ILE A 419 -9.96 12.46 -19.54
N THR A 420 -10.27 13.22 -20.59
CA THR A 420 -9.57 14.48 -20.88
C THR A 420 -9.75 15.47 -19.75
N THR A 421 -10.97 15.59 -19.21
CA THR A 421 -11.26 16.47 -18.08
C THR A 421 -10.48 16.07 -16.82
N LEU A 422 -10.36 14.78 -16.51
CA LEU A 422 -9.60 14.30 -15.35
C LEU A 422 -8.12 14.64 -15.46
N ILE A 423 -7.54 14.51 -16.66
CA ILE A 423 -6.13 14.87 -16.90
C ILE A 423 -5.95 16.39 -16.77
N ASP A 424 -6.82 17.20 -17.37
CA ASP A 424 -6.77 18.67 -17.30
C ASP A 424 -6.97 19.18 -15.86
N ASN A 425 -7.87 18.57 -15.12
CA ASN A 425 -8.09 18.89 -13.71
C ASN A 425 -6.88 18.50 -12.85
N ALA A 426 -6.22 17.37 -13.11
CA ALA A 426 -4.99 16.98 -12.42
C ALA A 426 -3.88 18.02 -12.66
N ILE A 427 -3.72 18.51 -13.89
CA ILE A 427 -2.79 19.60 -14.23
C ILE A 427 -3.18 20.88 -13.47
N THR A 428 -4.45 21.22 -13.42
CA THR A 428 -4.97 22.42 -12.72
C THR A 428 -4.74 22.32 -11.22
N LEU A 429 -4.95 21.15 -10.62
CA LEU A 429 -4.64 20.91 -9.21
C LEU A 429 -3.15 21.15 -8.89
N ILE A 430 -2.25 20.70 -9.77
CA ILE A 430 -0.80 20.97 -9.61
C ILE A 430 -0.50 22.46 -9.67
N TYR A 431 -1.13 23.20 -10.58
CA TYR A 431 -0.94 24.66 -10.64
C TYR A 431 -1.44 25.36 -9.37
N ARG A 432 -2.57 24.94 -8.83
CA ARG A 432 -3.09 25.49 -7.57
C ARG A 432 -2.18 25.15 -6.38
N LEU A 433 -1.69 23.94 -6.31
CA LEU A 433 -0.69 23.52 -5.30
C LEU A 433 0.58 24.37 -5.40
N LYS A 434 1.08 24.54 -6.62
CA LYS A 434 2.27 25.39 -6.87
C LYS A 434 2.07 26.82 -6.35
N ALA A 435 0.88 27.39 -6.49
CA ALA A 435 0.58 28.75 -6.02
C ALA A 435 0.59 28.87 -4.48
N GLN A 436 0.43 27.75 -3.75
CA GLN A 436 0.47 27.71 -2.28
C GLN A 436 1.86 27.39 -1.73
N ILE A 437 2.79 26.98 -2.57
CA ILE A 437 4.13 26.59 -2.16
C ILE A 437 5.04 27.83 -2.12
N ASP A 438 5.63 28.10 -0.97
CA ASP A 438 6.66 29.13 -0.85
C ASP A 438 7.95 28.69 -1.58
N PRO A 439 8.37 29.40 -2.65
CA PRO A 439 9.53 29.02 -3.45
C PRO A 439 10.86 29.17 -2.72
N GLU A 440 10.93 29.97 -1.64
CA GLU A 440 12.16 30.20 -0.89
C GLU A 440 12.33 29.23 0.30
N SER A 441 11.30 28.47 0.63
CA SER A 441 11.34 27.51 1.73
C SER A 441 12.04 26.21 1.33
N ASN A 442 13.12 25.88 2.02
CA ASN A 442 13.84 24.61 1.83
C ASN A 442 12.97 23.36 2.06
N THR A 443 11.94 23.46 2.90
CA THR A 443 11.00 22.36 3.15
C THR A 443 10.09 22.09 1.96
N HIS A 444 9.89 23.06 1.08
CA HIS A 444 9.04 22.95 -0.08
C HIS A 444 9.77 22.59 -1.39
N LEU A 445 11.10 22.60 -1.41
CA LEU A 445 11.88 22.29 -2.62
C LEU A 445 11.56 20.90 -3.18
N LEU A 446 11.46 19.90 -2.32
CA LEU A 446 11.12 18.55 -2.74
C LEU A 446 9.69 18.49 -3.30
N THR A 447 8.76 19.21 -2.66
CA THR A 447 7.37 19.31 -3.13
C THR A 447 7.28 19.94 -4.51
N GLN A 448 8.05 20.99 -4.77
CA GLN A 448 8.10 21.62 -6.09
C GLN A 448 8.63 20.66 -7.15
N GLU A 449 9.67 19.89 -6.85
CA GLU A 449 10.28 18.97 -7.82
C GLU A 449 9.32 17.83 -8.20
N TYR A 450 8.68 17.18 -7.23
CA TYR A 450 7.72 16.14 -7.61
C TYR A 450 6.43 16.72 -8.25
N ALA A 451 5.97 17.89 -7.84
CA ALA A 451 4.86 18.57 -8.53
C ALA A 451 5.20 18.85 -9.99
N TYR A 452 6.44 19.29 -10.27
CA TYR A 452 6.91 19.49 -11.64
C TYR A 452 6.97 18.18 -12.45
N ARG A 453 7.38 17.07 -11.83
CA ARG A 453 7.40 15.76 -12.50
C ARG A 453 6.00 15.26 -12.82
N PHE A 454 5.06 15.38 -11.89
CA PHE A 454 3.67 15.05 -12.18
C PHE A 454 3.08 15.93 -13.26
N PHE A 455 3.40 17.21 -13.26
CA PHE A 455 3.01 18.13 -14.33
C PHE A 455 3.54 17.66 -15.71
N GLN A 456 4.82 17.30 -15.80
CA GLN A 456 5.38 16.74 -17.04
C GLN A 456 4.66 15.46 -17.46
N LEU A 457 4.40 14.56 -16.51
CA LEU A 457 3.69 13.31 -16.75
C LEU A 457 2.28 13.54 -17.31
N PHE A 458 1.48 14.38 -16.66
CA PHE A 458 0.11 14.64 -17.12
C PHE A 458 0.06 15.40 -18.45
N ASN A 459 0.99 16.32 -18.71
CA ASN A 459 1.07 16.95 -20.03
C ASN A 459 1.43 15.93 -21.13
N GLN A 460 2.32 15.01 -20.84
CA GLN A 460 2.66 13.93 -21.78
C GLN A 460 1.43 13.02 -22.04
N LEU A 461 0.71 12.65 -20.98
CA LEU A 461 -0.54 11.88 -21.09
C LEU A 461 -1.59 12.63 -21.90
N LYS A 462 -1.75 13.94 -21.68
CA LYS A 462 -2.65 14.79 -22.42
C LYS A 462 -2.30 14.80 -23.91
N GLN A 463 -1.05 15.07 -24.26
CA GLN A 463 -0.60 15.05 -25.65
C GLN A 463 -0.84 13.72 -26.35
N LEU A 464 -0.57 12.60 -25.66
CA LEU A 464 -0.81 11.27 -26.21
C LEU A 464 -2.32 10.99 -26.38
N GLN A 465 -3.14 11.42 -25.43
CA GLN A 465 -4.59 11.26 -25.54
C GLN A 465 -5.17 12.13 -26.65
N GLU A 466 -4.69 13.35 -26.83
CA GLU A 466 -5.08 14.24 -27.93
C GLU A 466 -4.66 13.69 -29.31
N GLN A 467 -3.46 13.13 -29.39
CA GLN A 467 -2.90 12.61 -30.64
C GLN A 467 -3.55 11.29 -31.07
N TYR A 468 -3.79 10.35 -30.12
CA TYR A 468 -4.20 8.98 -30.44
C TYR A 468 -5.63 8.63 -29.97
N GLY A 469 -6.06 9.15 -28.84
CA GLY A 469 -7.40 8.90 -28.29
C GLY A 469 -7.67 7.45 -27.88
N TYR A 470 -6.63 6.68 -27.53
CA TYR A 470 -6.72 5.24 -27.21
C TYR A 470 -7.16 4.95 -25.77
N ILE A 471 -7.00 5.89 -24.85
CA ILE A 471 -7.51 5.73 -23.49
C ILE A 471 -9.02 6.02 -23.55
N ASP A 472 -9.84 5.00 -23.41
CA ASP A 472 -11.29 5.06 -23.60
C ASP A 472 -12.11 4.94 -22.30
N SER A 473 -11.47 4.56 -21.20
CA SER A 473 -12.09 4.40 -19.90
C SER A 473 -11.22 4.95 -18.76
N VAL A 474 -11.86 5.35 -17.67
CA VAL A 474 -11.15 5.79 -16.45
C VAL A 474 -10.30 4.65 -15.88
N LYS A 475 -10.76 3.41 -16.01
CA LYS A 475 -10.04 2.23 -15.58
C LYS A 475 -8.72 2.09 -16.35
N THR A 476 -8.76 2.22 -17.67
CA THR A 476 -7.58 2.21 -18.53
C THR A 476 -6.63 3.37 -18.16
N LEU A 477 -7.15 4.58 -17.95
CA LEU A 477 -6.35 5.73 -17.50
C LEU A 477 -5.66 5.43 -16.16
N TYR A 478 -6.39 4.90 -15.19
CA TYR A 478 -5.87 4.61 -13.86
C TYR A 478 -4.77 3.55 -13.89
N HIS A 479 -4.99 2.41 -14.57
CA HIS A 479 -3.98 1.36 -14.67
C HIS A 479 -2.75 1.83 -15.44
N PHE A 480 -2.96 2.58 -16.52
CA PHE A 480 -1.86 3.16 -17.30
C PHE A 480 -1.05 4.18 -16.49
N TYR A 481 -1.73 5.04 -15.71
CA TYR A 481 -1.07 5.96 -14.80
C TYR A 481 -0.17 5.23 -13.79
N LEU A 482 -0.67 4.16 -13.15
CA LEU A 482 0.10 3.37 -12.21
C LEU A 482 1.34 2.73 -12.86
N ASP A 483 1.20 2.25 -14.08
CA ASP A 483 2.26 1.58 -14.84
C ASP A 483 3.39 2.56 -15.23
N VAL A 484 3.02 3.76 -15.64
CA VAL A 484 3.99 4.83 -15.95
C VAL A 484 4.70 5.29 -14.69
N LEU A 485 3.97 5.39 -13.59
CA LEU A 485 4.47 5.86 -12.31
C LEU A 485 5.54 4.92 -11.73
N GLN A 486 5.34 3.60 -11.83
CA GLN A 486 6.33 2.60 -11.38
C GLN A 486 7.71 2.78 -12.02
N LYS A 487 7.77 3.35 -13.22
CA LYS A 487 9.01 3.57 -13.99
C LYS A 487 9.53 5.00 -13.87
N SER A 488 8.86 5.82 -13.09
CA SER A 488 9.18 7.24 -12.95
C SER A 488 9.85 7.53 -11.60
N SER A 489 10.94 8.28 -11.64
CA SER A 489 11.67 8.67 -10.44
C SER A 489 12.14 10.11 -10.48
N LEU A 490 12.38 10.69 -9.31
CA LEU A 490 13.05 11.97 -9.11
C LEU A 490 14.56 11.75 -8.99
N ASN A 491 15.31 12.51 -9.72
CA ASN A 491 16.76 12.52 -9.56
C ASN A 491 17.15 13.58 -8.53
N PHE A 492 17.90 13.18 -7.51
CA PHE A 492 18.47 14.13 -6.57
C PHE A 492 19.53 14.99 -7.26
N ARG A 493 19.59 16.27 -6.90
CA ARG A 493 20.68 17.17 -7.30
C ARG A 493 21.74 17.18 -6.19
N GLY A 494 22.99 16.93 -6.52
CA GLY A 494 24.11 16.95 -5.59
C GLY A 494 25.42 17.11 -6.35
N GLU A 495 26.50 17.36 -5.61
CA GLU A 495 27.86 17.40 -6.17
C GLU A 495 28.34 15.95 -6.40
N PRO A 496 28.40 15.50 -7.65
CA PRO A 496 28.60 14.07 -7.96
C PRO A 496 29.94 13.51 -7.48
N LEU A 497 30.91 14.38 -7.19
CA LEU A 497 32.32 14.05 -6.94
C LEU A 497 32.72 14.18 -5.46
N GLU A 498 31.80 14.59 -4.58
CA GLU A 498 32.11 14.90 -3.17
C GLU A 498 31.20 14.15 -2.21
N GLY A 499 31.66 13.97 -0.99
CA GLY A 499 30.93 13.44 0.14
C GLY A 499 30.63 11.95 0.09
N LEU A 500 29.71 11.52 0.96
CA LEU A 500 29.22 10.16 1.01
C LEU A 500 28.41 9.83 -0.26
N GLN A 501 28.78 8.75 -0.94
CA GLN A 501 28.11 8.33 -2.16
C GLN A 501 27.00 7.31 -1.87
N VAL A 502 25.74 7.71 -2.03
CA VAL A 502 24.56 6.83 -1.89
C VAL A 502 24.05 6.46 -3.27
N MET A 503 23.99 5.16 -3.58
CA MET A 503 23.72 4.68 -4.93
C MET A 503 23.11 3.29 -4.95
N GLY A 504 22.48 2.93 -6.07
CA GLY A 504 22.12 1.54 -6.37
C GLY A 504 23.33 0.73 -6.86
N VAL A 505 23.10 -0.57 -7.01
CA VAL A 505 24.20 -1.51 -7.41
C VAL A 505 24.75 -1.18 -8.79
N LEU A 506 23.91 -0.77 -9.73
CA LEU A 506 24.33 -0.51 -11.12
C LEU A 506 25.06 0.84 -11.28
N GLU A 507 24.77 1.81 -10.43
CA GLU A 507 25.42 3.13 -10.43
C GLU A 507 26.85 3.08 -9.90
N SER A 508 27.24 2.02 -9.21
CA SER A 508 28.58 1.80 -8.67
C SER A 508 29.62 1.34 -9.69
N ARG A 509 29.20 1.10 -10.94
CA ARG A 509 30.08 0.61 -12.01
C ARG A 509 31.30 1.48 -12.20
N SER A 510 32.46 0.84 -12.33
CA SER A 510 33.78 1.46 -12.53
C SER A 510 34.24 2.45 -11.43
N LEU A 511 33.55 2.52 -10.30
CA LEU A 511 33.92 3.37 -9.16
C LEU A 511 34.52 2.55 -8.03
N ASP A 512 35.54 3.09 -7.37
CA ASP A 512 36.26 2.43 -6.27
C ASP A 512 36.11 3.20 -4.98
N PHE A 513 35.98 2.45 -3.87
CA PHE A 513 35.84 3.00 -2.53
C PHE A 513 36.66 2.19 -1.53
N ASP A 514 37.24 2.88 -0.54
CA ASP A 514 37.94 2.20 0.57
C ASP A 514 37.00 1.42 1.47
N ARG A 515 35.76 1.96 1.68
CA ARG A 515 34.71 1.33 2.45
C ARG A 515 33.42 1.20 1.61
N VAL A 516 32.84 0.03 1.66
CA VAL A 516 31.57 -0.29 0.96
C VAL A 516 30.55 -0.81 1.95
N ILE A 517 29.37 -0.25 1.92
CA ILE A 517 28.21 -0.67 2.73
C ILE A 517 27.12 -1.05 1.77
N ILE A 518 26.58 -2.28 1.86
CA ILE A 518 25.50 -2.75 0.99
C ILE A 518 24.35 -3.22 1.87
N THR A 519 23.15 -2.72 1.60
CA THR A 519 21.92 -3.15 2.30
C THR A 519 21.12 -4.13 1.45
N SER A 520 20.24 -4.89 2.10
CA SER A 520 19.31 -5.84 1.46
C SER A 520 19.99 -6.92 0.64
N VAL A 521 21.12 -7.47 1.15
CA VAL A 521 21.84 -8.56 0.49
C VAL A 521 21.10 -9.88 0.75
N ASN A 522 19.88 -9.96 0.23
CA ASN A 522 18.97 -11.12 0.33
C ASN A 522 18.72 -11.73 -1.04
N GLU A 523 18.44 -13.02 -1.07
CA GLU A 523 18.04 -13.70 -2.30
C GLU A 523 16.73 -13.10 -2.83
N GLY A 524 16.68 -12.86 -4.15
CA GLY A 524 15.55 -12.19 -4.78
C GLY A 524 15.60 -10.65 -4.76
N VAL A 525 16.55 -10.04 -4.04
CA VAL A 525 16.86 -8.60 -4.06
C VAL A 525 18.24 -8.38 -4.67
N LEU A 526 19.26 -9.02 -4.15
CA LEU A 526 20.62 -9.01 -4.68
C LEU A 526 21.24 -10.41 -4.55
N PRO A 527 21.27 -11.21 -5.64
CA PRO A 527 20.77 -10.89 -6.98
C PRO A 527 19.24 -10.83 -7.05
N LEU A 528 18.72 -10.06 -8.02
CA LEU A 528 17.30 -10.04 -8.33
C LEU A 528 16.86 -11.44 -8.80
N GLY A 529 15.78 -11.94 -8.24
CA GLY A 529 15.25 -13.25 -8.55
C GLY A 529 14.80 -13.40 -10.02
N LYS A 530 14.32 -14.57 -10.39
CA LYS A 530 13.77 -14.87 -11.73
C LYS A 530 12.56 -13.96 -12.01
N SER A 531 12.81 -12.74 -12.43
CA SER A 531 11.79 -11.82 -12.94
C SER A 531 12.11 -11.53 -14.39
N GLY A 532 11.23 -11.86 -15.26
CA GLY A 532 11.35 -11.49 -16.66
C GLY A 532 10.32 -12.22 -17.49
N ASP A 533 9.18 -11.58 -17.62
CA ASP A 533 8.22 -11.97 -18.64
C ASP A 533 8.87 -11.70 -19.99
N SER A 534 8.93 -12.71 -20.81
CA SER A 534 9.37 -12.66 -22.20
C SER A 534 8.42 -13.54 -23.00
N LEU A 535 8.04 -13.07 -24.16
CA LEU A 535 7.27 -13.87 -25.10
C LEU A 535 8.15 -14.94 -25.79
N ILE A 536 9.48 -14.75 -25.78
CA ILE A 536 10.42 -15.69 -26.36
C ILE A 536 10.70 -16.84 -25.38
N PRO A 537 10.38 -18.09 -25.70
CA PRO A 537 10.68 -19.25 -24.86
C PRO A 537 12.17 -19.41 -24.57
N TYR A 538 12.49 -19.99 -23.41
CA TYR A 538 13.89 -20.20 -22.99
C TYR A 538 14.72 -20.98 -24.00
N ASP A 539 14.15 -22.04 -24.57
CA ASP A 539 14.88 -22.90 -25.55
C ASP A 539 15.23 -22.11 -26.81
N VAL A 540 14.33 -21.23 -27.28
CA VAL A 540 14.58 -20.33 -28.40
C VAL A 540 15.69 -19.34 -28.04
N LYS A 541 15.65 -18.75 -26.85
CA LYS A 541 16.72 -17.87 -26.38
C LYS A 541 18.07 -18.56 -26.34
N HIS A 542 18.10 -19.79 -25.86
CA HIS A 542 19.33 -20.58 -25.77
C HIS A 542 19.92 -20.92 -27.16
N VAL A 543 19.07 -21.38 -28.08
CA VAL A 543 19.49 -21.75 -29.44
C VAL A 543 19.99 -20.55 -30.25
N LEU A 544 19.36 -19.39 -30.10
CA LEU A 544 19.70 -18.16 -30.81
C LEU A 544 20.70 -17.27 -30.07
N GLU A 545 21.23 -17.77 -28.95
CA GLU A 545 22.18 -17.05 -28.08
C GLU A 545 21.69 -15.66 -27.60
N LEU A 546 20.38 -15.53 -27.32
CA LEU A 546 19.80 -14.41 -26.64
C LEU A 546 20.13 -14.48 -25.13
N SER A 547 19.92 -13.38 -24.41
CA SER A 547 20.21 -13.35 -22.97
C SER A 547 19.29 -14.27 -22.20
N THR A 548 19.85 -15.12 -21.35
CA THR A 548 19.15 -16.01 -20.45
C THR A 548 19.32 -15.57 -19.00
N PHE A 549 18.77 -16.32 -18.06
CA PHE A 549 18.98 -16.06 -16.63
C PHE A 549 20.48 -16.19 -16.23
N LYS A 550 21.28 -17.01 -16.92
CA LYS A 550 22.71 -17.18 -16.63
C LYS A 550 23.49 -15.91 -16.91
N GLU A 551 23.25 -15.27 -18.05
CA GLU A 551 23.88 -14.00 -18.38
C GLU A 551 23.46 -12.90 -17.39
N ARG A 552 22.21 -12.87 -16.96
CA ARG A 552 21.73 -11.92 -15.95
C ARG A 552 22.37 -12.14 -14.59
N ASP A 553 22.43 -13.38 -14.12
CA ASP A 553 23.10 -13.72 -12.87
C ASP A 553 24.59 -13.35 -12.92
N ALA A 554 25.26 -13.56 -14.04
CA ALA A 554 26.65 -13.14 -14.24
C ALA A 554 26.83 -11.62 -14.20
N VAL A 555 25.86 -10.82 -14.69
CA VAL A 555 25.88 -9.35 -14.56
C VAL A 555 25.78 -8.92 -13.09
N TYR A 556 24.87 -9.53 -12.31
CA TYR A 556 24.76 -9.23 -10.88
C TYR A 556 26.01 -9.65 -10.12
N SER A 557 26.52 -10.84 -10.38
CA SER A 557 27.75 -11.35 -9.78
C SER A 557 28.94 -10.42 -10.07
N TYR A 558 29.13 -10.03 -11.32
CA TYR A 558 30.20 -9.09 -11.68
C TYR A 558 30.08 -7.77 -10.92
N ASN A 559 28.92 -7.12 -10.91
CA ASN A 559 28.75 -5.83 -10.26
C ASN A 559 28.96 -5.94 -8.74
N PHE A 560 28.51 -7.02 -8.11
CA PHE A 560 28.71 -7.26 -6.69
C PHE A 560 30.21 -7.45 -6.35
N TYR A 561 30.87 -8.39 -7.02
CA TYR A 561 32.28 -8.68 -6.72
C TYR A 561 33.22 -7.57 -7.19
N ARG A 562 32.87 -6.87 -8.25
CA ARG A 562 33.65 -5.75 -8.75
C ARG A 562 33.79 -4.64 -7.73
N ILE A 563 32.75 -4.27 -7.04
CA ILE A 563 32.82 -3.21 -6.03
C ILE A 563 33.62 -3.62 -4.79
N LEU A 564 33.72 -4.93 -4.54
CA LEU A 564 34.51 -5.50 -3.45
C LEU A 564 36.01 -5.61 -3.80
N GLN A 565 36.37 -5.57 -5.08
CA GLN A 565 37.77 -5.81 -5.51
C GLN A 565 38.79 -4.94 -4.77
N ARG A 566 38.56 -3.63 -4.75
CA ARG A 566 39.51 -2.63 -4.19
C ARG A 566 39.11 -2.13 -2.81
N ALA A 567 37.96 -2.56 -2.29
CA ALA A 567 37.50 -2.16 -0.98
C ALA A 567 38.36 -2.83 0.14
N LYS A 568 38.69 -2.06 1.18
CA LYS A 568 39.39 -2.52 2.37
C LYS A 568 38.43 -3.02 3.44
N GLN A 569 37.27 -2.33 3.56
CA GLN A 569 36.21 -2.70 4.50
C GLN A 569 34.88 -2.82 3.75
N VAL A 570 34.19 -3.91 3.99
CA VAL A 570 32.92 -4.22 3.37
C VAL A 570 31.91 -4.58 4.44
N HIS A 571 30.78 -3.90 4.48
CA HIS A 571 29.67 -4.18 5.39
C HIS A 571 28.46 -4.61 4.56
N LEU A 572 28.04 -5.85 4.71
CA LEU A 572 26.87 -6.43 4.03
C LEU A 572 25.76 -6.64 5.05
N PHE A 573 24.64 -5.95 4.85
CA PHE A 573 23.45 -6.11 5.69
C PHE A 573 22.40 -6.94 4.97
N TYR A 574 21.79 -7.88 5.66
CA TYR A 574 20.70 -8.70 5.16
C TYR A 574 19.59 -8.86 6.20
N ASP A 575 18.36 -9.01 5.73
CA ASP A 575 17.20 -9.25 6.58
C ASP A 575 17.16 -10.72 7.02
N THR A 576 16.96 -10.96 8.31
CA THR A 576 16.88 -12.30 8.89
C THR A 576 15.45 -12.77 9.14
N GLU A 577 14.45 -11.91 8.94
CA GLU A 577 13.06 -12.23 9.19
C GLU A 577 12.47 -13.04 8.03
N MET A 578 11.88 -14.18 8.36
CA MET A 578 11.12 -14.98 7.39
C MET A 578 9.72 -14.42 7.30
N ASP A 579 9.34 -13.93 6.12
CA ASP A 579 7.96 -13.62 5.83
C ASP A 579 7.22 -14.90 5.42
N SER A 580 6.00 -15.11 5.92
CA SER A 580 5.21 -16.33 5.69
C SER A 580 4.95 -16.65 4.21
N LEU A 581 5.09 -15.67 3.31
CA LEU A 581 4.83 -15.80 1.87
C LEU A 581 6.08 -15.66 0.99
N LYS A 582 7.19 -15.10 1.50
CA LYS A 582 8.45 -14.95 0.77
C LYS A 582 9.60 -15.19 1.74
N SER A 583 10.37 -16.25 1.50
CA SER A 583 11.60 -16.49 2.22
C SER A 583 12.58 -15.34 1.95
N LYS A 584 12.97 -14.62 3.00
CA LYS A 584 14.07 -13.64 2.95
C LYS A 584 15.38 -14.32 3.30
N GLU A 585 15.81 -15.23 2.46
CA GLU A 585 17.05 -15.95 2.64
C GLU A 585 18.27 -15.03 2.43
N LYS A 586 19.39 -15.38 3.07
CA LYS A 586 20.67 -14.76 2.76
C LYS A 586 20.97 -14.92 1.28
N SER A 587 21.46 -13.84 0.66
CA SER A 587 21.95 -13.91 -0.72
C SER A 587 22.97 -15.03 -0.92
N ARG A 588 22.90 -15.70 -2.06
CA ARG A 588 23.93 -16.64 -2.51
C ARG A 588 25.33 -16.02 -2.51
N PHE A 589 25.45 -14.71 -2.68
CA PHE A 589 26.73 -14.00 -2.61
C PHE A 589 27.34 -14.02 -1.20
N ILE A 590 26.51 -13.87 -0.15
CA ILE A 590 26.99 -14.02 1.24
C ILE A 590 27.44 -15.46 1.50
N LEU A 591 26.68 -16.43 1.00
CA LEU A 591 27.05 -17.86 1.16
C LEU A 591 28.35 -18.16 0.42
N GLN A 592 28.55 -17.59 -0.74
CA GLN A 592 29.77 -17.75 -1.53
C GLN A 592 30.98 -17.13 -0.84
N LEU A 593 30.88 -15.90 -0.30
CA LEU A 593 31.94 -15.26 0.48
C LEU A 593 32.35 -16.08 1.72
N LEU A 594 31.35 -16.72 2.39
CA LEU A 594 31.61 -17.60 3.52
C LEU A 594 32.33 -18.91 3.11
N ALA A 595 32.06 -19.37 1.87
CA ALA A 595 32.65 -20.62 1.34
C ALA A 595 34.05 -20.42 0.74
N GLU A 596 34.37 -19.26 0.18
CA GLU A 596 35.64 -18.97 -0.51
C GLU A 596 36.87 -19.07 0.39
N LYS A 597 36.79 -18.75 1.67
CA LYS A 597 37.88 -18.89 2.68
C LYS A 597 39.25 -18.33 2.22
N ILE A 598 39.25 -17.14 1.65
CA ILE A 598 40.49 -16.47 1.25
C ILE A 598 41.24 -16.06 2.51
N SER A 599 42.51 -16.50 2.64
CA SER A 599 43.30 -16.35 3.88
C SER A 599 43.59 -14.91 4.29
N THR A 600 43.61 -13.99 3.33
CA THR A 600 43.82 -12.55 3.53
C THR A 600 42.53 -11.81 3.92
N HIS A 601 41.37 -12.47 3.81
CA HIS A 601 40.09 -11.87 4.16
C HIS A 601 39.71 -12.20 5.62
N LYS A 602 39.50 -11.17 6.43
CA LYS A 602 38.96 -11.29 7.77
C LYS A 602 37.42 -11.20 7.69
N VAL A 603 36.78 -12.36 7.76
CA VAL A 603 35.31 -12.44 7.67
C VAL A 603 34.70 -12.50 9.06
N ILE A 604 33.79 -11.54 9.35
CA ILE A 604 33.05 -11.44 10.61
C ILE A 604 31.57 -11.58 10.27
N HIS A 605 30.97 -12.70 10.68
CA HIS A 605 29.55 -12.96 10.48
C HIS A 605 28.83 -12.84 11.83
N GLN A 606 27.86 -11.94 11.90
CA GLN A 606 27.12 -11.64 13.13
C GLN A 606 25.63 -11.41 12.84
N ILE A 607 24.82 -11.58 13.88
CA ILE A 607 23.41 -11.19 13.88
C ILE A 607 23.25 -10.12 14.95
N LYS A 608 22.68 -8.97 14.58
CA LYS A 608 22.29 -7.91 15.50
C LYS A 608 20.79 -7.96 15.72
N ALA A 609 20.36 -8.12 16.96
CA ALA A 609 18.97 -7.94 17.34
C ALA A 609 18.81 -6.52 17.91
N PRO A 610 17.70 -5.82 17.63
CA PRO A 610 17.38 -4.58 18.30
C PRO A 610 17.16 -4.86 19.79
N GLU A 611 17.58 -3.93 20.64
CA GLU A 611 17.18 -3.97 22.05
C GLU A 611 15.69 -3.70 22.12
N VAL A 612 14.94 -4.71 22.52
CA VAL A 612 13.50 -4.57 22.78
C VAL A 612 13.34 -4.20 24.24
N TYR A 613 13.03 -2.97 24.52
CA TYR A 613 12.54 -2.58 25.83
C TYR A 613 11.06 -2.96 25.92
N PRO A 614 10.69 -3.93 26.75
CA PRO A 614 9.28 -4.21 26.93
C PRO A 614 8.62 -2.95 27.48
N ALA A 615 7.69 -2.40 26.74
CA ALA A 615 6.82 -1.35 27.27
C ALA A 615 6.06 -1.99 28.45
N ILE A 616 6.37 -1.58 29.66
CA ILE A 616 5.57 -1.93 30.82
C ILE A 616 4.26 -1.16 30.62
N LEU A 617 3.29 -1.81 30.00
CA LEU A 617 1.93 -1.33 29.92
C LEU A 617 1.39 -1.31 31.35
N ARG A 618 1.42 -0.14 31.97
CA ARG A 618 0.69 0.08 33.22
C ARG A 618 -0.75 0.40 32.83
N PRO A 619 -1.75 -0.23 33.47
CA PRO A 619 -3.13 0.15 33.26
C PRO A 619 -3.27 1.66 33.45
N LEU A 620 -3.97 2.32 32.54
CA LEU A 620 -4.18 3.75 32.65
C LEU A 620 -5.05 4.03 33.87
N THR A 621 -4.60 4.93 34.73
CA THR A 621 -5.29 5.33 35.96
C THR A 621 -5.45 6.85 35.96
N ILE A 622 -6.68 7.32 36.20
CA ILE A 622 -7.04 8.74 36.26
C ILE A 622 -7.52 9.05 37.63
N GLU A 623 -6.78 9.90 38.34
CA GLU A 623 -7.17 10.39 39.66
C GLU A 623 -8.40 11.33 39.57
N LYS A 624 -9.32 11.20 40.48
CA LYS A 624 -10.49 12.06 40.53
C LYS A 624 -10.13 13.41 41.17
N THR A 625 -10.31 14.49 40.41
CA THR A 625 -10.19 15.86 40.89
C THR A 625 -11.54 16.38 41.37
N THR A 626 -11.55 17.52 42.07
CA THR A 626 -12.78 18.20 42.47
C THR A 626 -13.69 18.51 41.29
N ALA A 627 -13.09 18.94 40.16
CA ALA A 627 -13.83 19.19 38.93
C ALA A 627 -14.51 17.93 38.35
N VAL A 628 -13.88 16.78 38.47
CA VAL A 628 -14.45 15.48 38.05
C VAL A 628 -15.63 15.12 38.97
N ILE A 629 -15.48 15.29 40.28
CA ILE A 629 -16.57 15.04 41.24
C ILE A 629 -17.75 15.96 40.97
N ASP A 630 -17.53 17.23 40.66
CA ASP A 630 -18.60 18.16 40.32
C ASP A 630 -19.30 17.79 39.01
N ALA A 631 -18.57 17.35 38.00
CA ALA A 631 -19.15 16.80 36.75
C ALA A 631 -20.00 15.54 37.04
N LEU A 632 -19.54 14.65 37.92
CA LEU A 632 -20.29 13.47 38.33
C LEU A 632 -21.59 13.85 39.09
N LYS A 633 -21.58 14.91 39.95
CA LYS A 633 -22.80 15.41 40.59
C LYS A 633 -23.81 15.92 39.57
N VAL A 634 -23.36 16.66 38.56
CA VAL A 634 -24.21 17.09 37.43
C VAL A 634 -24.80 15.89 36.69
N LEU A 635 -24.03 14.84 36.48
CA LEU A 635 -24.52 13.57 35.89
C LEU A 635 -25.58 12.92 36.79
N ALA A 636 -25.35 12.88 38.12
CA ALA A 636 -26.31 12.35 39.08
C ALA A 636 -27.65 13.09 39.06
N GLU A 637 -27.64 14.41 38.97
CA GLU A 637 -28.83 15.24 38.84
C GLU A 637 -29.56 15.07 37.51
N LYS A 638 -28.82 14.96 36.39
CA LYS A 638 -29.37 14.65 35.05
C LYS A 638 -29.94 13.24 34.95
N GLY A 639 -29.48 12.33 35.79
CA GLY A 639 -29.88 10.94 35.91
C GLY A 639 -28.88 10.00 35.28
N ILE A 640 -28.53 8.95 36.02
CA ILE A 640 -27.61 7.88 35.61
C ILE A 640 -28.44 6.76 34.99
N SER A 641 -28.03 6.24 33.83
CA SER A 641 -28.71 5.11 33.18
C SER A 641 -28.18 3.77 33.69
N PRO A 642 -28.97 2.68 33.63
CA PRO A 642 -28.48 1.32 33.91
C PRO A 642 -27.24 0.95 33.08
N SER A 643 -27.21 1.37 31.81
CA SER A 643 -26.09 1.15 30.93
C SER A 643 -24.82 1.89 31.37
N ALA A 644 -24.93 3.10 31.91
CA ALA A 644 -23.80 3.83 32.45
C ALA A 644 -23.19 3.10 33.67
N LEU A 645 -24.03 2.61 34.60
CA LEU A 645 -23.59 1.84 35.76
C LEU A 645 -22.93 0.52 35.36
N THR A 646 -23.50 -0.22 34.39
CA THR A 646 -22.89 -1.44 33.88
C THR A 646 -21.60 -1.16 33.08
N THR A 647 -21.44 0.02 32.46
CA THR A 647 -20.17 0.44 31.84
C THR A 647 -19.10 0.66 32.91
N TYR A 648 -19.46 1.26 34.05
CA TYR A 648 -18.51 1.40 35.17
C TYR A 648 -18.07 0.04 35.72
N ILE A 649 -19.00 -0.88 35.93
CA ILE A 649 -18.70 -2.25 36.38
C ILE A 649 -17.76 -2.96 35.40
N ARG A 650 -17.94 -2.74 34.08
CA ARG A 650 -17.09 -3.29 33.05
C ARG A 650 -15.72 -2.66 33.03
N ASN A 651 -15.64 -1.35 32.98
CA ASN A 651 -14.41 -0.57 32.89
C ASN A 651 -14.65 0.86 33.38
N PRO A 652 -14.16 1.20 34.60
CA PRO A 652 -14.29 2.55 35.18
C PRO A 652 -13.73 3.66 34.28
N LEU A 653 -12.63 3.40 33.56
CA LEU A 653 -12.04 4.38 32.62
C LEU A 653 -12.99 4.72 31.47
N THR A 654 -13.60 3.70 30.84
CA THR A 654 -14.59 3.91 29.77
C THR A 654 -15.82 4.68 30.25
N PHE A 655 -16.25 4.43 31.49
CA PHE A 655 -17.32 5.25 32.11
C PHE A 655 -16.90 6.72 32.22
N TYR A 656 -15.68 7.01 32.66
CA TYR A 656 -15.16 8.37 32.78
C TYR A 656 -15.12 9.06 31.40
N GLU A 657 -14.57 8.39 30.39
CA GLU A 657 -14.52 8.90 29.01
C GLU A 657 -15.91 9.27 28.48
N GLN A 658 -16.87 8.36 28.64
CA GLN A 658 -18.23 8.52 28.08
C GLN A 658 -19.12 9.44 28.88
N GLN A 659 -19.10 9.33 30.21
CA GLN A 659 -20.08 10.03 31.08
C GLN A 659 -19.57 11.37 31.59
N VAL A 660 -18.24 11.53 31.73
CA VAL A 660 -17.64 12.76 32.28
C VAL A 660 -17.05 13.60 31.14
N LEU A 661 -16.25 12.98 30.24
CA LEU A 661 -15.63 13.71 29.14
C LEU A 661 -16.51 13.78 27.89
N HIS A 662 -17.59 13.02 27.83
CA HIS A 662 -18.46 12.90 26.66
C HIS A 662 -17.73 12.48 25.37
N ILE A 663 -16.67 11.65 25.53
CA ILE A 663 -15.93 11.06 24.42
C ILE A 663 -16.64 9.76 24.03
N TYR A 664 -17.14 9.73 22.81
CA TYR A 664 -17.77 8.54 22.22
C TYR A 664 -17.05 8.19 20.93
N GLU A 665 -17.09 6.92 20.56
CA GLU A 665 -16.66 6.51 19.23
C GLU A 665 -17.48 7.27 18.17
N GLU A 666 -16.79 7.83 17.17
CA GLU A 666 -17.49 8.49 16.09
C GLU A 666 -18.38 7.50 15.34
N LYS A 667 -19.58 7.92 15.00
CA LYS A 667 -20.48 7.13 14.16
C LYS A 667 -19.89 7.05 12.77
N GLU A 668 -19.56 5.85 12.33
CA GLU A 668 -19.21 5.57 10.94
C GLU A 668 -20.48 5.36 10.09
N VAL A 669 -20.30 5.36 8.77
CA VAL A 669 -21.38 5.00 7.83
C VAL A 669 -21.62 3.50 7.92
N GLU A 670 -22.84 3.12 8.27
CA GLU A 670 -23.26 1.72 8.28
C GLU A 670 -23.53 1.24 6.85
N GLU A 671 -22.60 0.51 6.27
CA GLU A 671 -22.85 -0.14 4.96
C GLU A 671 -23.86 -1.30 5.07
N THR A 672 -23.90 -1.92 6.23
CA THR A 672 -24.87 -2.94 6.60
C THR A 672 -25.41 -2.59 7.97
N VAL A 673 -26.70 -2.83 8.15
CA VAL A 673 -27.36 -2.58 9.43
C VAL A 673 -26.61 -3.26 10.57
N GLU A 674 -26.14 -2.47 11.54
CA GLU A 674 -25.41 -2.92 12.71
C GLU A 674 -26.35 -3.41 13.81
N ALA A 675 -25.77 -4.06 14.83
CA ALA A 675 -26.55 -4.67 15.91
C ALA A 675 -27.43 -3.65 16.69
N ARG A 676 -26.95 -2.41 16.84
CA ARG A 676 -27.72 -1.36 17.51
C ARG A 676 -28.91 -0.91 16.68
N THR A 677 -28.68 -0.58 15.38
CA THR A 677 -29.74 -0.16 14.44
C THR A 677 -30.76 -1.28 14.23
N PHE A 678 -30.28 -2.53 14.16
CA PHE A 678 -31.13 -3.71 14.15
C PHE A 678 -32.05 -3.77 15.39
N GLY A 679 -31.47 -3.54 16.58
CA GLY A 679 -32.23 -3.51 17.82
C GLY A 679 -33.32 -2.43 17.82
N ASN A 680 -32.95 -1.20 17.46
CA ASN A 680 -33.86 -0.06 17.40
C ASN A 680 -35.06 -0.32 16.46
N ILE A 681 -34.81 -0.91 15.30
CA ILE A 681 -35.87 -1.23 14.33
C ILE A 681 -36.84 -2.26 14.93
N VAL A 682 -36.34 -3.32 15.60
CA VAL A 682 -37.20 -4.33 16.23
C VAL A 682 -38.03 -3.71 17.35
N HIS A 683 -37.40 -2.97 18.27
CA HIS A 683 -38.06 -2.30 19.40
C HIS A 683 -39.13 -1.31 18.91
N GLY A 684 -38.76 -0.41 17.99
CA GLY A 684 -39.71 0.57 17.45
C GLY A 684 -40.85 -0.08 16.66
N THR A 685 -40.58 -1.19 15.95
CA THR A 685 -41.66 -1.94 15.28
C THR A 685 -42.65 -2.51 16.29
N LEU A 686 -42.19 -3.10 17.38
CA LEU A 686 -43.08 -3.64 18.42
C LEU A 686 -43.83 -2.51 19.13
N GLU A 687 -43.17 -1.39 19.45
CA GLU A 687 -43.81 -0.20 20.00
C GLU A 687 -44.98 0.25 19.13
N ASP A 688 -44.76 0.45 17.81
CA ASP A 688 -45.82 0.91 16.88
C ASP A 688 -47.01 -0.10 16.78
N LEU A 689 -46.71 -1.41 16.79
CA LEU A 689 -47.72 -2.43 16.66
C LEU A 689 -48.61 -2.57 17.92
N TYR A 690 -48.03 -2.41 19.12
CA TYR A 690 -48.77 -2.62 20.38
C TYR A 690 -49.37 -1.35 20.94
N THR A 691 -48.88 -0.15 20.58
CA THR A 691 -49.41 1.14 21.07
C THR A 691 -50.92 1.29 20.96
N PRO A 692 -51.60 0.85 19.88
CA PRO A 692 -53.07 0.95 19.79
C PRO A 692 -53.85 0.11 20.81
N PHE A 693 -53.22 -0.86 21.48
CA PHE A 693 -53.84 -1.82 22.39
C PHE A 693 -53.34 -1.66 23.84
N LEU A 694 -52.72 -0.50 24.16
CA LEU A 694 -52.32 -0.21 25.54
C LEU A 694 -53.51 -0.15 26.49
N ASN A 695 -53.36 -0.74 27.66
CA ASN A 695 -54.36 -0.87 28.72
C ASN A 695 -55.59 -1.75 28.35
N GLU A 696 -55.52 -2.51 27.26
CA GLU A 696 -56.57 -3.45 26.86
C GLU A 696 -56.08 -4.91 27.03
N ILE A 697 -56.97 -5.83 27.29
CA ILE A 697 -56.67 -7.25 27.28
C ILE A 697 -56.40 -7.67 25.84
N LEU A 698 -55.19 -8.16 25.60
CA LEU A 698 -54.86 -8.66 24.27
C LEU A 698 -55.70 -9.89 23.90
N THR A 699 -56.29 -9.85 22.69
CA THR A 699 -57.10 -10.93 22.13
C THR A 699 -56.45 -11.48 20.87
N GLU A 700 -56.93 -12.69 20.45
CA GLU A 700 -56.47 -13.23 19.15
C GLU A 700 -56.75 -12.28 18.00
N GLU A 701 -57.85 -11.52 18.02
CA GLU A 701 -58.20 -10.55 16.99
C GLU A 701 -57.21 -9.39 16.94
N HIS A 702 -56.73 -8.93 18.10
CA HIS A 702 -55.70 -7.87 18.18
C HIS A 702 -54.39 -8.32 17.49
N ILE A 703 -53.91 -9.55 17.78
CA ILE A 703 -52.75 -10.11 17.12
C ILE A 703 -52.98 -10.30 15.60
N LYS A 704 -54.19 -10.74 15.19
CA LYS A 704 -54.53 -10.86 13.75
C LYS A 704 -54.53 -9.49 13.04
N LYS A 705 -54.93 -8.42 13.70
CA LYS A 705 -54.89 -7.05 13.15
C LYS A 705 -53.45 -6.52 13.02
N MET A 706 -52.55 -6.92 13.89
CA MET A 706 -51.12 -6.54 13.82
C MET A 706 -50.39 -7.22 12.66
N GLN A 707 -50.74 -8.48 12.31
CA GLN A 707 -50.01 -9.29 11.31
C GLN A 707 -49.85 -8.61 9.94
N PRO A 708 -50.85 -7.97 9.32
CA PRO A 708 -50.70 -7.29 8.04
C PRO A 708 -49.90 -6.00 8.15
N LEU A 709 -49.80 -5.40 9.37
CA LEU A 709 -49.08 -4.17 9.60
C LEU A 709 -47.58 -4.36 9.82
N VAL A 710 -47.12 -5.61 10.02
CA VAL A 710 -45.70 -5.91 10.33
C VAL A 710 -44.75 -5.35 9.26
N LEU A 711 -44.99 -5.69 7.98
CA LEU A 711 -44.11 -5.24 6.89
C LEU A 711 -44.08 -3.70 6.73
N PRO A 712 -45.23 -3.01 6.62
CA PRO A 712 -45.23 -1.54 6.50
C PRO A 712 -44.54 -0.84 7.67
N THR A 713 -44.73 -1.38 8.89
CA THR A 713 -44.09 -0.82 10.10
C THR A 713 -42.57 -1.01 10.09
N ILE A 714 -42.11 -2.20 9.70
CA ILE A 714 -40.67 -2.45 9.58
C ILE A 714 -40.06 -1.55 8.49
N GLU A 715 -40.69 -1.39 7.33
CA GLU A 715 -40.20 -0.51 6.26
C GLU A 715 -40.06 0.92 6.77
N LYS A 716 -41.07 1.44 7.45
CA LYS A 716 -41.05 2.78 8.05
C LYS A 716 -39.89 2.92 9.04
N ARG A 717 -39.76 2.00 10.00
CA ARG A 717 -38.71 2.06 11.03
C ARG A 717 -37.31 1.84 10.41
N PHE A 718 -37.22 1.05 9.38
CA PHE A 718 -35.95 0.84 8.67
C PHE A 718 -35.48 2.13 7.97
N GLU A 719 -36.38 2.87 7.33
CA GLU A 719 -36.09 4.18 6.72
C GLU A 719 -35.71 5.23 7.77
N GLU A 720 -36.37 5.25 8.92
CA GLU A 720 -36.10 6.19 10.00
C GLU A 720 -34.76 5.95 10.70
N GLU A 721 -34.39 4.69 10.98
CA GLU A 721 -33.23 4.31 11.76
C GLU A 721 -31.98 4.14 10.90
N TYR A 722 -32.09 3.42 9.77
CA TYR A 722 -30.94 3.16 8.89
C TYR A 722 -30.68 4.32 7.93
N ARG A 723 -31.70 5.13 7.61
CA ARG A 723 -31.61 6.35 6.79
C ARG A 723 -31.08 6.18 5.36
N SER A 724 -30.89 4.96 4.89
CA SER A 724 -30.52 4.67 3.51
C SER A 724 -31.76 4.17 2.75
N THR A 725 -31.95 4.69 1.53
CA THR A 725 -33.13 4.36 0.71
C THR A 725 -33.04 3.02 -0.01
N ASP A 726 -31.87 2.41 -0.06
CA ASP A 726 -31.62 1.16 -0.79
C ASP A 726 -31.23 0.00 0.14
N PHE A 727 -32.17 -0.42 0.98
CA PHE A 727 -32.00 -1.60 1.84
C PHE A 727 -32.54 -2.90 1.22
N ARG A 728 -33.19 -2.82 0.05
CA ARG A 728 -33.89 -3.96 -0.60
C ARG A 728 -32.94 -4.83 -1.42
N THR A 729 -31.63 -4.68 -1.25
CA THR A 729 -30.60 -5.43 -1.95
C THR A 729 -29.56 -6.01 -0.97
N GLY A 730 -28.88 -7.06 -1.40
CA GLY A 730 -27.72 -7.62 -0.71
C GLY A 730 -27.99 -8.06 0.73
N LYS A 731 -27.06 -7.77 1.63
CA LYS A 731 -27.08 -8.21 3.04
C LYS A 731 -28.19 -7.50 3.83
N ASN A 732 -28.50 -6.25 3.53
CA ASN A 732 -29.55 -5.48 4.23
C ASN A 732 -30.93 -6.05 3.97
N TRP A 733 -31.19 -6.59 2.77
CA TRP A 733 -32.42 -7.30 2.49
C TRP A 733 -32.56 -8.59 3.30
N LEU A 734 -31.47 -9.32 3.53
CA LEU A 734 -31.51 -10.48 4.43
C LEU A 734 -31.82 -10.07 5.87
N ILE A 735 -31.20 -8.98 6.34
CA ILE A 735 -31.44 -8.43 7.68
C ILE A 735 -32.91 -8.02 7.83
N PHE A 736 -33.47 -7.33 6.84
CA PHE A 736 -34.89 -6.97 6.83
C PHE A 736 -35.79 -8.18 7.01
N ASN A 737 -35.57 -9.27 6.25
CA ASN A 737 -36.33 -10.51 6.36
C ASN A 737 -36.14 -11.21 7.73
N VAL A 738 -34.97 -11.08 8.34
CA VAL A 738 -34.73 -11.59 9.70
C VAL A 738 -35.54 -10.80 10.73
N ILE A 739 -35.61 -9.48 10.59
CA ILE A 739 -36.42 -8.61 11.47
C ILE A 739 -37.91 -9.01 11.34
N GLU A 740 -38.40 -9.17 10.10
CA GLU A 740 -39.78 -9.62 9.85
C GLU A 740 -40.05 -10.96 10.54
N LYS A 741 -39.13 -11.92 10.36
CA LYS A 741 -39.24 -13.22 11.02
C LYS A 741 -39.31 -13.13 12.53
N TYR A 742 -38.46 -12.27 13.14
CA TYR A 742 -38.44 -12.08 14.58
C TYR A 742 -39.76 -11.50 15.10
N VAL A 743 -40.26 -10.45 14.48
CA VAL A 743 -41.54 -9.82 14.87
C VAL A 743 -42.71 -10.79 14.69
N ARG A 744 -42.82 -11.47 13.56
CA ARG A 744 -43.90 -12.45 13.33
C ARG A 744 -43.82 -13.64 14.30
N SER A 745 -42.59 -14.09 14.58
CA SER A 745 -42.43 -15.20 15.55
C SER A 745 -42.80 -14.79 16.97
N PHE A 746 -42.54 -13.53 17.35
CA PHE A 746 -42.94 -12.99 18.62
C PHE A 746 -44.47 -12.85 18.73
N LEU A 747 -45.13 -12.31 17.72
CA LEU A 747 -46.60 -12.27 17.64
C LEU A 747 -47.24 -13.67 17.72
N ALA A 748 -46.63 -14.66 17.09
CA ALA A 748 -47.08 -16.05 17.16
C ALA A 748 -46.88 -16.66 18.56
N LEU A 749 -45.79 -16.31 19.27
CA LEU A 749 -45.56 -16.72 20.65
C LEU A 749 -46.68 -16.19 21.55
N GLU A 750 -46.96 -14.90 21.51
CA GLU A 750 -48.03 -14.30 22.34
C GLU A 750 -49.43 -14.80 21.96
N LEU A 751 -49.69 -15.02 20.67
CA LEU A 751 -50.94 -15.65 20.24
C LEU A 751 -51.12 -17.03 20.89
N ASN A 752 -50.07 -17.84 20.99
CA ASN A 752 -50.13 -19.12 21.66
C ASN A 752 -50.34 -19.00 23.17
N GLU A 753 -49.71 -18.03 23.82
CA GLU A 753 -49.97 -17.72 25.25
C GLU A 753 -51.42 -17.30 25.50
N ILE A 754 -51.99 -16.43 24.65
CA ILE A 754 -53.38 -16.01 24.72
C ILE A 754 -54.31 -17.21 24.52
N LYS A 755 -54.04 -18.05 23.56
CA LYS A 755 -54.84 -19.29 23.30
C LYS A 755 -54.75 -20.27 24.46
N SER A 756 -53.62 -20.31 25.19
CA SER A 756 -53.48 -21.16 26.37
C SER A 756 -54.16 -20.58 27.62
N GLY A 757 -54.84 -19.43 27.50
CA GLY A 757 -55.56 -18.78 28.57
C GLY A 757 -54.78 -17.74 29.36
N THR A 758 -53.61 -17.31 28.88
CA THR A 758 -52.85 -16.24 29.54
C THR A 758 -53.48 -14.89 29.20
N GLU A 759 -53.94 -14.17 30.22
CA GLU A 759 -54.40 -12.79 30.10
C GLU A 759 -53.17 -11.85 30.03
N ILE A 760 -53.03 -11.04 28.99
CA ILE A 760 -51.93 -10.08 28.78
C ILE A 760 -52.52 -8.71 28.59
N ILE A 761 -52.12 -7.74 29.41
CA ILE A 761 -52.45 -6.32 29.29
C ILE A 761 -51.18 -5.52 29.20
N PRO A 762 -50.82 -4.95 28.04
CA PRO A 762 -49.68 -4.04 27.90
C PRO A 762 -49.99 -2.73 28.59
N LEU A 763 -49.12 -2.31 29.54
CA LEU A 763 -49.30 -1.07 30.30
C LEU A 763 -48.40 0.05 29.76
N TYR A 764 -47.16 -0.27 29.51
CA TYR A 764 -46.17 0.70 29.00
C TYR A 764 -45.29 0.07 27.91
N LEU A 765 -44.92 0.90 26.91
CA LEU A 765 -44.00 0.54 25.84
C LEU A 765 -42.99 1.66 25.69
N GLU A 766 -41.69 1.32 25.54
CA GLU A 766 -40.58 2.27 25.41
C GLU A 766 -40.69 3.47 26.36
N GLN A 767 -41.11 3.19 27.60
CA GLN A 767 -41.43 4.21 28.60
C GLN A 767 -40.16 4.88 29.16
N LYS A 768 -40.04 6.17 28.95
CA LYS A 768 -38.97 6.98 29.53
C LYS A 768 -39.31 7.32 30.98
N ILE A 769 -38.45 6.93 31.90
CA ILE A 769 -38.66 7.14 33.33
C ILE A 769 -37.43 7.82 33.93
N LYS A 770 -37.65 8.81 34.81
CA LYS A 770 -36.62 9.40 35.65
C LYS A 770 -37.17 9.43 37.10
N ILE A 771 -36.44 8.82 38.03
CA ILE A 771 -36.84 8.71 39.41
C ILE A 771 -35.68 9.08 40.35
N PRO A 772 -35.94 9.60 41.53
CA PRO A 772 -34.90 9.76 42.54
C PRO A 772 -34.48 8.38 43.09
N PHE A 773 -33.19 8.22 43.27
CA PHE A 773 -32.58 7.09 43.96
C PHE A 773 -32.18 7.49 45.37
N GLN A 774 -32.62 6.70 46.35
CA GLN A 774 -32.29 6.98 47.79
C GLN A 774 -30.90 6.42 48.12
N ALA A 775 -29.93 7.32 48.27
CA ALA A 775 -28.56 7.01 48.72
C ALA A 775 -28.24 7.81 49.99
N PRO A 776 -28.66 7.34 51.18
CA PRO A 776 -28.56 8.09 52.44
C PRO A 776 -27.14 8.57 52.78
N HIS A 777 -26.12 7.90 52.30
CA HIS A 777 -24.72 8.24 52.62
C HIS A 777 -24.08 9.19 51.62
N LEU A 778 -24.81 9.60 50.56
CA LEU A 778 -24.32 10.59 49.60
C LEU A 778 -25.04 11.93 49.79
N PRO A 779 -24.31 13.08 49.94
CA PRO A 779 -24.87 14.35 50.38
C PRO A 779 -25.56 15.16 49.27
N PHE A 780 -25.89 14.57 48.13
CA PHE A 780 -26.52 15.22 46.97
C PHE A 780 -27.57 14.28 46.33
N PRO A 781 -28.54 14.83 45.58
CA PRO A 781 -29.61 14.03 45.00
C PRO A 781 -29.06 13.21 43.83
N ILE A 782 -29.49 11.97 43.70
CA ILE A 782 -29.18 11.08 42.61
C ILE A 782 -30.47 10.67 41.92
N TYR A 783 -30.50 10.73 40.61
CA TYR A 783 -31.59 10.25 39.79
C TYR A 783 -31.16 9.09 38.91
N PHE A 784 -32.04 8.11 38.75
CA PHE A 784 -31.94 7.10 37.71
C PHE A 784 -32.85 7.50 36.56
N LYS A 785 -32.34 7.28 35.33
CA LYS A 785 -33.12 7.45 34.08
C LYS A 785 -32.96 6.24 33.19
N GLY A 786 -34.01 5.87 32.51
CA GLY A 786 -33.96 4.76 31.52
C GLY A 786 -35.18 4.72 30.67
N ILE A 787 -35.11 3.87 29.66
CA ILE A 787 -36.24 3.51 28.81
C ILE A 787 -36.52 2.05 29.12
N ILE A 788 -37.78 1.74 29.46
CA ILE A 788 -38.21 0.39 29.74
C ILE A 788 -38.98 -0.09 28.52
N ASP A 789 -38.53 -1.18 27.91
CA ASP A 789 -39.05 -1.64 26.62
C ASP A 789 -40.52 -1.99 26.68
N ARG A 790 -40.93 -2.78 27.73
CA ARG A 790 -42.31 -3.19 27.90
C ARG A 790 -42.65 -3.50 29.33
N VAL A 791 -43.85 -3.10 29.77
CA VAL A 791 -44.45 -3.48 31.06
C VAL A 791 -45.82 -4.02 30.80
N ASP A 792 -46.09 -5.27 31.19
CA ASP A 792 -47.37 -5.94 31.08
C ASP A 792 -47.94 -6.34 32.43
N ARG A 793 -49.25 -6.50 32.49
CA ARG A 793 -49.90 -7.29 33.54
C ARG A 793 -50.31 -8.65 32.92
N ARG A 794 -49.71 -9.74 33.40
CA ARG A 794 -49.97 -11.10 32.90
C ARG A 794 -50.61 -11.92 34.03
N ASN A 795 -51.82 -12.43 33.80
CA ASN A 795 -52.62 -13.10 34.83
C ASN A 795 -52.62 -12.35 36.18
N GLY A 796 -52.75 -11.03 36.13
CA GLY A 796 -52.76 -10.17 37.33
C GLY A 796 -51.37 -9.86 37.92
N VAL A 797 -50.27 -10.48 37.50
CA VAL A 797 -48.88 -10.21 37.95
C VAL A 797 -48.22 -9.20 37.05
N LEU A 798 -47.51 -8.23 37.61
CA LEU A 798 -46.72 -7.24 36.84
C LEU A 798 -45.45 -7.88 36.25
N HIS A 799 -45.26 -7.71 34.96
CA HIS A 799 -44.09 -8.18 34.25
C HIS A 799 -43.35 -7.01 33.60
N ILE A 800 -42.06 -6.89 33.85
CA ILE A 800 -41.18 -5.96 33.17
C ILE A 800 -40.30 -6.75 32.19
N ILE A 801 -40.43 -6.46 30.91
CA ILE A 801 -39.77 -7.22 29.85
C ILE A 801 -38.79 -6.33 29.11
N ASP A 802 -37.54 -6.76 29.06
CA ASP A 802 -36.46 -6.11 28.30
C ASP A 802 -36.14 -6.97 27.08
N TYR A 803 -36.26 -6.38 25.90
CA TYR A 803 -36.04 -7.02 24.62
C TYR A 803 -34.56 -7.11 24.28
N LYS A 804 -34.09 -8.26 23.86
CA LYS A 804 -32.72 -8.49 23.45
C LYS A 804 -32.65 -9.17 22.08
N THR A 805 -32.11 -8.48 21.09
CA THR A 805 -31.86 -9.04 19.75
C THR A 805 -30.65 -9.98 19.73
N GLY A 806 -29.82 -9.98 20.77
CA GLY A 806 -28.73 -10.90 21.02
C GLY A 806 -29.16 -12.16 21.77
N ILE A 807 -28.20 -13.06 22.03
CA ILE A 807 -28.40 -14.26 22.83
C ILE A 807 -28.41 -13.86 24.31
N VAL A 808 -29.38 -14.38 25.04
CA VAL A 808 -29.45 -14.33 26.51
C VAL A 808 -29.54 -15.75 27.05
N GLU A 809 -28.76 -16.03 28.06
CA GLU A 809 -28.79 -17.29 28.77
C GLU A 809 -29.42 -17.10 30.16
N GLU A 810 -29.96 -18.16 30.71
CA GLU A 810 -30.54 -18.13 32.07
C GLU A 810 -29.50 -17.73 33.14
N THR A 811 -28.21 -18.03 32.89
CA THR A 811 -27.11 -17.63 33.77
C THR A 811 -26.86 -16.13 33.81
N ASP A 812 -27.27 -15.38 32.79
CA ASP A 812 -27.04 -13.93 32.67
C ASP A 812 -28.02 -13.13 33.54
N VAL A 813 -29.17 -13.75 33.84
CA VAL A 813 -30.24 -13.13 34.65
C VAL A 813 -30.37 -13.78 36.04
N ARG A 814 -29.43 -14.60 36.46
CA ARG A 814 -29.42 -15.32 37.71
C ARG A 814 -28.42 -14.72 38.69
N ILE A 815 -28.80 -14.48 39.94
CA ILE A 815 -27.88 -14.09 41.00
C ILE A 815 -27.70 -15.27 41.98
N LYS A 816 -26.44 -15.63 42.22
CA LYS A 816 -26.01 -16.58 43.26
C LYS A 816 -25.36 -15.90 44.44
N ASP A 817 -24.68 -14.79 44.21
CA ASP A 817 -23.99 -13.98 45.17
C ASP A 817 -24.19 -12.50 44.79
N TRP A 818 -24.73 -11.74 45.72
CA TRP A 818 -25.05 -10.33 45.51
C TRP A 818 -23.81 -9.45 45.36
N ASN A 819 -22.66 -9.83 45.98
CA ASN A 819 -21.42 -9.10 45.82
C ASN A 819 -20.98 -9.02 44.35
N ASN A 820 -21.24 -10.08 43.57
CA ASN A 820 -20.88 -10.12 42.15
C ASN A 820 -21.74 -9.19 41.28
N LEU A 821 -22.87 -8.70 41.78
CA LEU A 821 -23.78 -7.81 41.05
C LEU A 821 -23.09 -6.52 40.59
N ILE A 822 -22.22 -5.99 41.43
CA ILE A 822 -21.52 -4.70 41.24
C ILE A 822 -20.04 -4.87 40.85
N THR A 823 -19.51 -6.08 40.86
CA THR A 823 -18.08 -6.34 40.59
C THR A 823 -17.84 -7.09 39.28
N ASP A 824 -18.82 -7.88 38.81
CA ASP A 824 -18.67 -8.70 37.60
C ASP A 824 -19.72 -8.36 36.55
N ILE A 825 -19.26 -7.89 35.37
CA ILE A 825 -20.11 -7.51 34.22
C ILE A 825 -21.04 -8.63 33.74
N LYS A 826 -20.71 -9.91 34.03
CA LYS A 826 -21.57 -11.04 33.71
C LYS A 826 -22.98 -10.90 34.26
N TYR A 827 -23.13 -10.22 35.38
CA TYR A 827 -24.41 -9.92 36.04
C TYR A 827 -25.05 -8.63 35.53
N GLY A 828 -24.47 -7.94 34.54
CA GLY A 828 -24.94 -6.67 34.01
C GLY A 828 -26.40 -6.69 33.50
N LYS A 829 -26.88 -7.84 32.93
CA LYS A 829 -28.29 -8.00 32.54
C LYS A 829 -29.22 -8.13 33.75
N ALA A 830 -28.80 -8.88 34.76
CA ALA A 830 -29.56 -8.95 36.04
C ALA A 830 -29.61 -7.58 36.72
N PHE A 831 -28.48 -6.86 36.74
CA PHE A 831 -28.41 -5.49 37.25
C PHE A 831 -29.38 -4.54 36.51
N GLN A 832 -29.42 -4.59 35.19
CA GLN A 832 -30.35 -3.79 34.37
C GLN A 832 -31.80 -4.09 34.69
N LEU A 833 -32.17 -5.37 34.77
CA LEU A 833 -33.53 -5.80 35.09
C LEU A 833 -33.97 -5.33 36.49
N LEU A 834 -33.10 -5.45 37.51
CA LEU A 834 -33.37 -4.97 38.84
C LEU A 834 -33.47 -3.44 38.90
N THR A 835 -32.68 -2.73 38.12
CA THR A 835 -32.81 -1.27 37.98
C THR A 835 -34.19 -0.88 37.42
N TYR A 836 -34.66 -1.58 36.40
CA TYR A 836 -35.99 -1.35 35.84
C TYR A 836 -37.11 -1.68 36.86
N ALA A 837 -36.97 -2.78 37.59
CA ALA A 837 -37.90 -3.10 38.66
C ALA A 837 -37.98 -2.00 39.72
N TYR A 838 -36.82 -1.50 40.18
CA TYR A 838 -36.75 -0.39 41.11
C TYR A 838 -37.38 0.88 40.54
N MET A 839 -37.11 1.18 39.27
CA MET A 839 -37.63 2.38 38.59
C MET A 839 -39.19 2.33 38.52
N ILE A 840 -39.75 1.20 38.09
CA ILE A 840 -41.20 1.02 37.99
C ILE A 840 -41.87 1.05 39.37
N THR A 841 -41.29 0.39 40.36
CA THR A 841 -41.80 0.40 41.76
C THR A 841 -41.91 1.83 42.27
N LYS A 842 -40.92 2.67 42.09
CA LYS A 842 -40.93 4.07 42.51
C LYS A 842 -41.83 4.94 41.64
N HIS A 843 -41.88 4.69 40.35
CA HIS A 843 -42.71 5.47 39.41
C HIS A 843 -44.19 5.26 39.63
N LEU A 844 -44.61 4.02 39.85
CA LEU A 844 -46.01 3.69 40.09
C LEU A 844 -46.40 3.70 41.55
N ASN A 845 -45.44 3.88 42.47
CA ASN A 845 -45.63 3.85 43.93
C ASN A 845 -46.32 2.56 44.38
N ILE A 846 -45.88 1.40 43.87
CA ILE A 846 -46.46 0.08 44.13
C ILE A 846 -45.54 -0.74 45.05
N ASN A 847 -46.16 -1.67 45.79
CA ASN A 847 -45.42 -2.59 46.64
C ASN A 847 -45.95 -4.03 46.42
N GLU A 848 -46.14 -4.38 45.13
CA GLU A 848 -46.54 -5.73 44.74
C GLU A 848 -45.32 -6.53 44.23
N LYS A 849 -45.40 -7.85 44.29
CA LYS A 849 -44.40 -8.71 43.70
C LYS A 849 -44.51 -8.60 42.18
N MET A 850 -43.37 -8.67 41.49
CA MET A 850 -43.30 -8.59 40.06
C MET A 850 -42.30 -9.60 39.47
N ILE A 851 -42.42 -9.89 38.19
CA ILE A 851 -41.45 -10.65 37.44
C ILE A 851 -40.73 -9.72 36.48
N VAL A 852 -39.42 -9.76 36.46
CA VAL A 852 -38.60 -9.02 35.50
C VAL A 852 -37.85 -10.00 34.61
N ALA A 853 -37.87 -9.84 33.29
CA ALA A 853 -37.37 -10.84 32.37
C ALA A 853 -36.72 -10.22 31.15
N ASN A 854 -35.73 -10.95 30.57
CA ASN A 854 -35.29 -10.70 29.21
C ASN A 854 -36.09 -11.57 28.23
N LEU A 855 -36.31 -11.05 27.01
CA LEU A 855 -36.77 -11.82 25.88
C LEU A 855 -35.71 -11.81 24.77
N SER A 856 -35.15 -12.95 24.42
CA SER A 856 -34.15 -13.06 23.36
C SER A 856 -34.81 -13.44 22.03
N PHE A 857 -34.76 -12.54 21.03
CA PHE A 857 -35.30 -12.83 19.69
C PHE A 857 -34.56 -13.96 18.98
N LYS A 858 -33.29 -14.19 19.26
CA LYS A 858 -32.57 -15.35 18.74
C LYS A 858 -32.99 -16.68 19.36
N ARG A 859 -33.66 -16.64 20.51
CA ARG A 859 -34.08 -17.84 21.27
C ARG A 859 -35.52 -17.74 21.73
N LEU A 860 -36.41 -17.21 20.93
CA LEU A 860 -37.83 -17.03 21.25
C LEU A 860 -38.55 -18.31 21.76
N GLN A 861 -38.08 -19.49 21.33
CA GLN A 861 -38.62 -20.77 21.79
C GLN A 861 -38.46 -20.98 23.30
N LYS A 862 -37.50 -20.29 23.95
CA LYS A 862 -37.35 -20.34 25.42
C LYS A 862 -38.35 -19.45 26.19
N GLY A 863 -39.09 -18.59 25.45
CA GLY A 863 -40.02 -17.62 26.05
C GLY A 863 -39.29 -16.55 26.86
N LEU A 864 -39.97 -16.03 27.86
CA LEU A 864 -39.40 -15.09 28.82
C LEU A 864 -38.34 -15.77 29.68
N LEU A 865 -37.20 -15.13 29.85
CA LEU A 865 -36.11 -15.55 30.72
C LEU A 865 -36.15 -14.67 32.00
N PRO A 866 -36.88 -15.10 33.07
CA PRO A 866 -37.06 -14.32 34.24
C PRO A 866 -35.78 -14.24 35.07
N PHE A 867 -35.54 -13.06 35.60
CA PHE A 867 -34.56 -12.89 36.68
C PHE A 867 -34.90 -13.85 37.85
N HIS A 868 -33.93 -14.44 38.47
CA HIS A 868 -34.09 -15.21 39.70
C HIS A 868 -32.85 -15.19 40.57
N THR A 869 -33.09 -15.29 41.85
CA THR A 869 -32.07 -15.60 42.83
C THR A 869 -31.94 -17.12 42.96
N TYR A 870 -30.72 -17.61 43.25
CA TYR A 870 -30.46 -19.02 43.37
C TYR A 870 -29.63 -19.31 44.61
N PHE A 871 -30.37 -19.63 45.71
CA PHE A 871 -29.79 -19.94 47.03
C PHE A 871 -30.35 -21.30 47.50
N ASP A 872 -29.59 -22.09 48.19
CA ASP A 872 -29.91 -23.39 48.76
C ASP A 872 -30.58 -24.36 47.76
N LYS A 873 -30.19 -24.28 46.46
CA LYS A 873 -30.73 -25.05 45.34
C LYS A 873 -32.17 -24.66 44.94
N GLU A 874 -32.71 -23.60 45.47
CA GLU A 874 -34.02 -23.09 45.13
C GLU A 874 -33.93 -21.85 44.26
N LYS A 875 -34.88 -21.73 43.32
CA LYS A 875 -35.02 -20.58 42.41
C LYS A 875 -36.20 -19.74 42.92
N ASP A 876 -35.92 -18.49 43.17
CA ASP A 876 -36.96 -17.49 43.45
C ASP A 876 -37.03 -16.49 42.30
N TYR A 877 -38.13 -16.44 41.59
CA TYR A 877 -38.40 -15.58 40.44
C TYR A 877 -39.11 -14.27 40.82
N ASP A 878 -39.64 -14.15 42.04
CA ASP A 878 -40.37 -13.00 42.48
C ASP A 878 -39.42 -11.85 42.90
N VAL A 879 -39.53 -10.71 42.22
CA VAL A 879 -38.91 -9.48 42.71
C VAL A 879 -39.79 -8.79 43.69
N THR A 880 -39.35 -8.77 44.95
CA THR A 880 -40.09 -8.25 46.08
C THR A 880 -39.42 -7.00 46.64
N ALA A 881 -40.08 -6.32 47.63
CA ALA A 881 -39.49 -5.21 48.37
C ALA A 881 -38.14 -5.59 49.02
N LYS A 882 -38.00 -6.84 49.49
CA LYS A 882 -36.73 -7.36 50.05
C LYS A 882 -35.63 -7.46 48.98
N THR A 883 -35.97 -7.96 47.80
CA THR A 883 -35.04 -8.04 46.65
C THR A 883 -34.57 -6.64 46.23
N LEU A 884 -35.49 -5.68 46.17
CA LEU A 884 -35.19 -4.29 45.82
C LEU A 884 -34.40 -3.55 46.89
N ALA A 885 -34.61 -3.88 48.17
CA ALA A 885 -33.80 -3.36 49.27
C ALA A 885 -32.34 -3.78 49.18
N LEU A 886 -32.07 -5.08 48.91
CA LEU A 886 -30.72 -5.61 48.65
C LEU A 886 -30.11 -4.95 47.42
N TYR A 887 -30.84 -4.88 46.31
CA TYR A 887 -30.38 -4.16 45.10
C TYR A 887 -29.97 -2.72 45.42
N SER A 888 -30.77 -2.00 46.20
CA SER A 888 -30.49 -0.60 46.59
C SER A 888 -29.22 -0.49 47.43
N GLU A 889 -28.98 -1.42 48.37
CA GLU A 889 -27.78 -1.45 49.20
C GLU A 889 -26.51 -1.60 48.36
N TYR A 890 -26.44 -2.62 47.49
CA TYR A 890 -25.28 -2.84 46.63
C TYR A 890 -25.10 -1.72 45.58
N THR A 891 -26.19 -1.17 45.07
CA THR A 891 -26.12 -0.06 44.12
C THR A 891 -25.61 1.22 44.82
N GLU A 892 -25.99 1.46 46.07
CA GLU A 892 -25.43 2.57 46.83
C GLU A 892 -23.92 2.37 47.10
N GLU A 893 -23.46 1.13 47.34
CA GLU A 893 -22.04 0.84 47.47
C GLU A 893 -21.28 1.18 46.16
N LEU A 894 -21.80 0.76 44.99
CA LEU A 894 -21.25 1.10 43.68
C LEU A 894 -21.22 2.64 43.48
N LEU A 895 -22.26 3.35 43.85
CA LEU A 895 -22.33 4.81 43.73
C LEU A 895 -21.32 5.48 44.64
N ARG A 896 -21.10 4.98 45.87
CA ARG A 896 -20.06 5.49 46.76
C ARG A 896 -18.69 5.38 46.15
N GLU A 897 -18.37 4.25 45.52
CA GLU A 897 -17.10 4.05 44.78
C GLU A 897 -16.97 5.05 43.65
N ILE A 898 -18.03 5.24 42.85
CA ILE A 898 -18.04 6.20 41.72
C ILE A 898 -17.77 7.64 42.23
N PHE A 899 -18.33 8.04 43.35
CA PHE A 899 -18.24 9.40 43.87
C PHE A 899 -17.11 9.60 44.91
N ASP A 900 -16.40 8.55 45.31
CA ASP A 900 -15.23 8.67 46.18
C ASP A 900 -14.05 9.29 45.43
N ILE A 901 -13.55 10.43 45.93
CA ILE A 901 -12.42 11.16 45.34
C ILE A 901 -11.11 10.37 45.44
N ASN A 902 -10.98 9.45 46.40
CA ASN A 902 -9.78 8.67 46.62
C ASN A 902 -9.72 7.41 45.75
N THR A 903 -10.81 7.02 45.12
CA THR A 903 -10.88 5.86 44.24
C THR A 903 -10.74 6.31 42.81
N PRO A 904 -9.58 6.07 42.13
CA PRO A 904 -9.35 6.53 40.77
C PRO A 904 -10.18 5.74 39.73
N PHE A 905 -10.35 6.32 38.53
CA PHE A 905 -10.78 5.55 37.38
C PHE A 905 -9.60 4.77 36.85
N TYR A 906 -9.78 3.50 36.61
CA TYR A 906 -8.71 2.62 36.10
C TYR A 906 -9.22 1.77 34.94
N GLU A 907 -8.28 1.40 34.08
CA GLU A 907 -8.53 0.45 33.02
C GLU A 907 -8.61 -0.96 33.63
N LYS A 908 -9.78 -1.60 33.48
CA LYS A 908 -10.00 -2.97 33.96
C LYS A 908 -9.59 -3.92 32.83
N SER A 909 -8.61 -4.80 33.09
CA SER A 909 -8.06 -5.77 32.14
C SER A 909 -9.04 -6.86 31.70
#